data_1f1e85ca26fec905c35399744844ef51
#
_entry.id   1f1e85ca26fec905c35399744844ef51
#
_cell.length_a   1.000
_cell.length_b   1.000
_cell.length_c   1.000
_cell.angle_alpha   90.00
_cell.angle_beta   90.00
_cell.angle_gamma   90.00
#
_symmetry.space_group_name_H-M   'P 1'
#
loop_
_entity.id
_entity.type
_entity.pdbx_description
1 polymer ?
#
loop_
_entity_poly.entity_id
_entity_poly.type
_entity_poly.pdbx_seq_one_letter_code
_entity_poly.pdbx_strand_id
1 'polypeptide(L)'
;MDMNENKRRRSMLLYILIAVVVYLAVSQTMYPALTNSQTKEVSYSDFLTMVDKNEVTQVQKTQGDAQLYFTTSSGDSQQKYSTVIFGSGDGLNEKLEDHGVQMVGKIADTSGDMWFYLLLSYGLPIVIFLLIGWWFNRRMKKAMGDDGPSMNFGGGGFGMGGGLGKSNVKEVKGEETGVTFKDVAGQDEAKESLQEIVSFLKKPDKYNEIGARCPRGALLVGPPGTGKTLMAKAVAGEAGVPFFQIAGSEFVEMFVGRGAAKVRDLFKQANEKAPCIVFIDEIDAVGKRRDSSLNSNDEREQTLNQLLSEMDGFDNHKGIVVLAATNRPESLDPALLRPGRFDRRIPVELPDLAGREAILKIHANDVKMEGSIDLSGIAKSTPGASGADLANIINEAALRAVRFGRNRVTQEDLAESVDVVIAGEKKKSTVLSEHEKEVVAYHETGHAIVAAMQKGSAPVSKITIVPRTSGALGFTMQVEEDEHFLTTRTEAKNKIAVLCGGRAAEELIFGEDEKTTGASNDIEKATGIARAMVTQYGMSDKFGMVALGQQRNRYLGGGSELTCSEGTAQEVDAEVRRLVEEGHQQALDTLRANRFKLHEITHYLQKKETITGDEFMNILTRDDGFAPQMPKPQQ
;
A
#
# COMPACT_ATOMS: atom_id res chain seq x y z
N MET A 1 22.45 13.31 -1.24
CA MET A 1 22.41 13.73 0.18
C MET A 1 22.71 12.58 1.14
N ASP A 2 22.87 11.34 0.66
CA ASP A 2 22.96 10.10 1.48
C ASP A 2 24.35 9.64 1.96
N MET A 3 25.42 10.24 1.49
CA MET A 3 26.78 9.83 1.94
C MET A 3 27.17 10.32 3.33
N ASN A 4 26.56 11.40 3.83
CA ASN A 4 26.89 11.98 5.14
C ASN A 4 26.13 11.32 6.31
N GLU A 5 24.94 10.77 6.09
CA GLU A 5 24.17 10.06 7.12
C GLU A 5 24.77 8.69 7.46
N ASN A 6 25.23 7.95 6.47
CA ASN A 6 25.87 6.65 6.68
C ASN A 6 27.23 6.77 7.40
N LYS A 7 27.99 7.85 7.20
CA LYS A 7 29.21 8.15 7.97
C LYS A 7 28.89 8.49 9.43
N ARG A 8 27.79 9.21 9.69
CA ARG A 8 27.33 9.55 11.07
C ARG A 8 26.83 8.33 11.83
N ARG A 9 26.04 7.44 11.20
CA ARG A 9 25.58 6.19 11.82
C ARG A 9 26.74 5.25 12.15
N ARG A 10 27.72 5.12 11.27
CA ARG A 10 28.93 4.30 11.52
C ARG A 10 29.79 4.86 12.66
N SER A 11 29.94 6.18 12.79
CA SER A 11 30.67 6.77 13.91
C SER A 11 29.94 6.60 15.24
N MET A 12 28.62 6.69 15.28
CA MET A 12 27.80 6.48 16.47
C MET A 12 27.87 5.03 16.96
N LEU A 13 27.75 4.06 16.05
CA LEU A 13 27.92 2.64 16.36
C LEU A 13 29.34 2.31 16.87
N LEU A 14 30.35 2.97 16.31
CA LEU A 14 31.74 2.81 16.75
C LEU A 14 31.96 3.32 18.18
N TYR A 15 31.37 4.45 18.57
CA TYR A 15 31.47 4.99 19.94
C TYR A 15 30.71 4.12 20.95
N ILE A 16 29.55 3.59 20.61
CA ILE A 16 28.80 2.64 21.45
C ILE A 16 29.63 1.36 21.62
N LEU A 17 30.21 0.84 20.55
CA LEU A 17 31.07 -0.35 20.60
C LEU A 17 32.30 -0.12 21.48
N ILE A 18 32.96 1.03 21.38
CA ILE A 18 34.11 1.40 22.21
C ILE A 18 33.69 1.50 23.70
N ALA A 19 32.54 2.11 24.00
CA ALA A 19 32.04 2.20 25.38
C ALA A 19 31.74 0.82 25.97
N VAL A 20 31.15 -0.09 25.21
CA VAL A 20 30.88 -1.48 25.63
C VAL A 20 32.21 -2.26 25.84
N VAL A 21 33.17 -2.10 24.94
CA VAL A 21 34.49 -2.75 25.05
C VAL A 21 35.26 -2.24 26.27
N VAL A 22 35.24 -0.94 26.54
CA VAL A 22 35.86 -0.33 27.74
C VAL A 22 35.17 -0.82 29.00
N TYR A 23 33.82 -0.90 29.03
CA TYR A 23 33.07 -1.45 30.14
C TYR A 23 33.44 -2.91 30.43
N LEU A 24 33.48 -3.75 29.36
CA LEU A 24 33.86 -5.17 29.49
C LEU A 24 35.33 -5.33 29.95
N ALA A 25 36.24 -4.51 29.45
CA ALA A 25 37.63 -4.53 29.85
C ALA A 25 37.81 -4.13 31.36
N VAL A 26 37.12 -3.07 31.80
CA VAL A 26 37.13 -2.61 33.18
C VAL A 26 36.47 -3.67 34.10
N SER A 27 35.36 -4.27 33.70
CA SER A 27 34.69 -5.32 34.48
C SER A 27 35.53 -6.59 34.62
N GLN A 28 36.26 -7.00 33.56
CA GLN A 28 37.11 -8.18 33.61
C GLN A 28 38.45 -7.98 34.31
N THR A 29 39.00 -6.77 34.34
CA THR A 29 40.32 -6.51 34.97
C THR A 29 40.21 -6.00 36.38
N MET A 30 39.22 -5.14 36.71
CA MET A 30 39.07 -4.61 38.07
C MET A 30 38.33 -5.54 39.04
N TYR A 31 37.41 -6.36 38.54
CA TYR A 31 36.63 -7.27 39.38
C TYR A 31 37.48 -8.35 40.06
N PRO A 32 38.42 -9.04 39.37
CA PRO A 32 39.32 -10.00 40.02
C PRO A 32 40.35 -9.36 40.91
N ALA A 33 40.79 -8.12 40.62
CA ALA A 33 41.82 -7.44 41.42
C ALA A 33 41.33 -6.95 42.79
N LEU A 34 40.01 -6.67 42.91
CA LEU A 34 39.38 -6.25 44.18
C LEU A 34 38.93 -7.42 45.05
N THR A 35 38.77 -8.62 44.50
CA THR A 35 38.29 -9.82 45.22
C THR A 35 39.42 -10.78 45.63
N ASN A 36 40.62 -10.68 45.08
CA ASN A 36 41.77 -11.50 45.44
C ASN A 36 42.52 -10.92 46.69
N SER A 37 41.97 -11.05 47.89
CA SER A 37 42.78 -11.10 49.08
C SER A 37 43.56 -12.41 49.06
N GLN A 38 44.89 -12.36 49.34
CA GLN A 38 45.89 -13.43 49.25
C GLN A 38 45.57 -14.67 50.12
N THR A 39 44.57 -15.46 49.75
CA THR A 39 44.31 -16.78 50.34
C THR A 39 44.76 -17.85 49.35
N LYS A 40 45.66 -18.72 49.74
CA LYS A 40 46.08 -19.89 48.99
C LYS A 40 45.09 -21.03 49.20
N GLU A 41 44.57 -21.58 48.12
CA GLU A 41 43.72 -22.76 48.20
C GLU A 41 44.55 -24.03 48.33
N VAL A 42 44.18 -24.89 49.26
CA VAL A 42 44.90 -26.15 49.63
C VAL A 42 43.88 -27.29 49.60
N SER A 43 44.33 -28.50 49.28
CA SER A 43 43.44 -29.66 49.34
C SER A 43 43.02 -30.00 50.75
N TYR A 44 41.86 -30.61 50.95
CA TYR A 44 41.37 -31.01 52.29
C TYR A 44 42.29 -32.03 52.99
N SER A 45 42.95 -32.92 52.26
CA SER A 45 43.92 -33.87 52.75
C SER A 45 45.22 -33.20 53.26
N ASP A 46 45.66 -32.16 52.52
CA ASP A 46 46.82 -31.36 52.97
C ASP A 46 46.51 -30.57 54.24
N PHE A 47 45.29 -30.01 54.35
CA PHE A 47 44.79 -29.33 55.52
C PHE A 47 44.81 -30.26 56.73
N LEU A 48 44.28 -31.49 56.59
CA LEU A 48 44.34 -32.49 57.72
C LEU A 48 45.78 -32.84 58.11
N THR A 49 46.68 -32.94 57.12
CA THR A 49 48.10 -33.20 57.40
C THR A 49 48.75 -32.02 58.17
N MET A 50 48.38 -30.78 57.88
CA MET A 50 48.84 -29.58 58.56
C MET A 50 48.28 -29.51 60.03
N VAL A 51 47.03 -29.99 60.22
CA VAL A 51 46.46 -30.12 61.58
C VAL A 51 47.22 -31.15 62.40
N ASP A 52 47.48 -32.32 61.80
CA ASP A 52 48.24 -33.41 62.47
C ASP A 52 49.69 -33.01 62.81
N LYS A 53 50.27 -32.03 62.08
CA LYS A 53 51.62 -31.47 62.36
C LYS A 53 51.61 -30.28 63.34
N ASN A 54 50.45 -29.89 63.87
CA ASN A 54 50.25 -28.70 64.71
C ASN A 54 50.69 -27.38 64.09
N GLU A 55 50.58 -27.28 62.74
CA GLU A 55 50.93 -26.07 61.99
C GLU A 55 49.76 -25.09 61.91
N VAL A 56 48.50 -25.53 62.11
CA VAL A 56 47.29 -24.73 62.06
C VAL A 56 47.00 -24.10 63.43
N THR A 57 46.92 -22.77 63.45
CA THR A 57 46.68 -22.01 64.69
C THR A 57 45.21 -21.61 64.86
N GLN A 58 44.54 -21.27 63.81
CA GLN A 58 43.14 -20.81 63.82
C GLN A 58 42.38 -21.28 62.64
N VAL A 59 41.14 -21.73 62.82
CA VAL A 59 40.21 -22.13 61.78
C VAL A 59 38.97 -21.27 61.89
N GLN A 60 38.54 -20.67 60.74
CA GLN A 60 37.35 -19.84 60.63
C GLN A 60 36.35 -20.49 59.70
N LYS A 61 35.13 -20.72 60.18
CA LYS A 61 34.01 -21.24 59.37
C LYS A 61 32.86 -20.24 59.35
N THR A 62 32.36 -19.91 58.18
CA THR A 62 31.17 -19.07 58.00
C THR A 62 29.93 -19.96 57.96
N GLN A 63 28.87 -19.58 58.66
CA GLN A 63 27.63 -20.36 58.64
C GLN A 63 27.01 -20.43 57.29
N GLY A 64 26.80 -21.65 56.78
CA GLY A 64 26.22 -21.89 55.44
C GLY A 64 27.24 -22.05 54.31
N ASP A 65 28.54 -21.89 54.55
CA ASP A 65 29.58 -22.03 53.55
C ASP A 65 30.28 -23.39 53.64
N ALA A 66 30.55 -24.03 52.51
CA ALA A 66 31.33 -25.26 52.44
C ALA A 66 32.86 -25.01 52.50
N GLN A 67 33.29 -23.75 52.44
CA GLN A 67 34.70 -23.34 52.56
C GLN A 67 35.08 -23.05 53.97
N LEU A 68 36.29 -23.51 54.35
CA LEU A 68 36.90 -23.30 55.59
C LEU A 68 38.20 -22.52 55.40
N TYR A 69 38.35 -21.44 56.16
CA TYR A 69 39.55 -20.60 56.13
C TYR A 69 40.41 -20.91 57.33
N PHE A 70 41.71 -21.04 57.14
CA PHE A 70 42.61 -21.31 58.27
C PHE A 70 43.95 -20.54 58.19
N THR A 71 44.56 -20.31 59.30
CA THR A 71 45.87 -19.66 59.40
C THR A 71 46.92 -20.60 60.00
N THR A 72 48.08 -20.60 59.35
CA THR A 72 49.24 -21.41 59.88
C THR A 72 50.28 -20.48 60.46
N SER A 73 50.98 -20.95 61.48
CA SER A 73 52.11 -20.30 62.10
C SER A 73 53.40 -20.91 61.55
N SER A 74 53.98 -20.29 60.54
CA SER A 74 55.34 -20.68 60.09
C SER A 74 56.21 -19.44 60.12
N GLY A 75 56.92 -19.21 61.21
CA GLY A 75 57.75 -18.04 61.44
C GLY A 75 56.93 -16.75 61.70
N ASP A 76 57.52 -15.58 61.40
CA ASP A 76 56.98 -14.26 61.78
C ASP A 76 55.84 -13.78 60.85
N SER A 77 55.30 -14.63 59.92
CA SER A 77 54.22 -14.27 59.00
C SER A 77 53.06 -15.29 59.05
N GLN A 78 51.86 -14.79 59.41
CA GLN A 78 50.61 -15.55 59.33
C GLN A 78 50.15 -15.62 57.86
N GLN A 79 50.13 -16.81 57.23
CA GLN A 79 49.54 -17.04 55.90
C GLN A 79 48.11 -17.59 56.06
N LYS A 80 47.23 -17.03 55.26
CA LYS A 80 45.80 -17.47 55.17
C LYS A 80 45.61 -18.47 54.02
N TYR A 81 44.96 -19.57 54.36
CA TYR A 81 44.63 -20.65 53.45
C TYR A 81 43.11 -20.89 53.43
N SER A 82 42.61 -21.45 52.34
CA SER A 82 41.23 -21.90 52.23
C SER A 82 41.19 -23.35 51.75
N THR A 83 40.23 -24.12 52.26
CA THR A 83 39.94 -25.48 51.80
C THR A 83 38.43 -25.72 51.79
N VAL A 84 37.96 -26.71 51.00
CA VAL A 84 36.54 -27.12 50.92
C VAL A 84 36.36 -28.40 51.73
N ILE A 85 35.37 -28.45 52.64
CA ILE A 85 35.06 -29.63 53.45
C ILE A 85 34.29 -30.65 52.62
N PHE A 86 34.76 -31.88 52.56
CA PHE A 86 34.04 -32.98 51.90
C PHE A 86 33.28 -33.79 53.00
N GLY A 87 31.96 -33.92 52.87
CA GLY A 87 31.10 -34.68 53.74
C GLY A 87 30.51 -33.87 54.90
N SER A 88 29.88 -34.57 55.90
CA SER A 88 29.16 -33.96 57.00
C SER A 88 30.07 -33.29 58.05
N GLY A 89 31.40 -33.40 57.92
CA GLY A 89 32.37 -32.82 58.85
C GLY A 89 32.36 -33.45 60.27
N ASP A 90 31.69 -34.60 60.46
CA ASP A 90 31.63 -35.33 61.67
C ASP A 90 33.05 -35.87 62.03
N GLY A 91 33.57 -35.49 63.22
CA GLY A 91 34.94 -35.82 63.63
C GLY A 91 36.00 -34.74 63.37
N LEU A 92 35.75 -33.73 62.52
CA LEU A 92 36.69 -32.63 62.29
C LEU A 92 36.82 -31.72 63.50
N ASN A 93 35.69 -31.42 64.14
CA ASN A 93 35.69 -30.57 65.32
C ASN A 93 36.45 -31.21 66.47
N GLU A 94 36.27 -32.53 66.74
CA GLU A 94 36.98 -33.31 67.75
C GLU A 94 38.49 -33.32 67.45
N LYS A 95 38.87 -33.52 66.22
CA LYS A 95 40.27 -33.51 65.76
C LYS A 95 40.93 -32.13 65.88
N LEU A 96 40.20 -31.05 65.68
CA LEU A 96 40.70 -29.69 65.85
C LEU A 96 40.85 -29.31 67.35
N GLU A 97 39.95 -29.80 68.22
CA GLU A 97 40.05 -29.64 69.69
C GLU A 97 41.24 -30.41 70.29
N ASP A 98 41.46 -31.65 69.82
CA ASP A 98 42.59 -32.48 70.29
C ASP A 98 43.95 -31.85 69.97
N HIS A 99 44.06 -31.11 68.88
CA HIS A 99 45.26 -30.39 68.43
C HIS A 99 45.31 -28.92 68.91
N GLY A 100 44.36 -28.48 69.78
CA GLY A 100 44.35 -27.14 70.38
C GLY A 100 44.17 -26.00 69.41
N VAL A 101 43.51 -26.24 68.24
CA VAL A 101 43.28 -25.25 67.24
C VAL A 101 42.11 -24.34 67.60
N GLN A 102 42.31 -23.03 67.53
CA GLN A 102 41.27 -22.07 67.87
C GLN A 102 40.17 -22.02 66.77
N MET A 103 38.95 -22.39 67.10
CA MET A 103 37.82 -22.36 66.20
C MET A 103 37.02 -21.05 66.33
N VAL A 104 36.85 -20.30 65.26
CA VAL A 104 36.09 -19.05 65.23
C VAL A 104 34.94 -19.17 64.24
N GLY A 105 33.70 -19.12 64.73
CA GLY A 105 32.51 -19.02 63.94
C GLY A 105 32.25 -17.57 63.51
N LYS A 106 32.07 -17.30 62.22
CA LYS A 106 31.67 -15.98 61.74
C LYS A 106 30.26 -16.05 61.12
N ILE A 107 29.38 -15.15 61.53
CA ILE A 107 28.08 -14.95 60.86
C ILE A 107 28.31 -14.10 59.62
N ALA A 108 27.77 -14.51 58.50
CA ALA A 108 27.89 -13.76 57.27
C ALA A 108 27.20 -12.39 57.45
N ASP A 109 27.97 -11.32 57.47
CA ASP A 109 27.47 -9.95 57.51
C ASP A 109 27.29 -9.44 56.07
N THR A 110 26.07 -9.67 55.52
CA THR A 110 25.75 -9.39 54.11
C THR A 110 25.23 -7.99 53.86
N SER A 111 25.13 -7.12 54.87
CA SER A 111 24.41 -5.85 54.73
C SER A 111 25.25 -4.67 54.19
N GLY A 112 26.55 -4.64 54.43
CA GLY A 112 27.42 -3.54 54.03
C GLY A 112 27.92 -3.64 52.57
N ASP A 113 28.36 -4.84 52.21
CA ASP A 113 29.00 -5.08 50.92
C ASP A 113 27.99 -5.12 49.77
N MET A 114 26.76 -5.56 49.98
CA MET A 114 25.72 -5.67 48.98
C MET A 114 25.31 -4.30 48.41
N TRP A 115 25.20 -3.25 49.23
CA TRP A 115 24.91 -1.91 48.79
C TRP A 115 26.06 -1.29 47.97
N PHE A 116 27.28 -1.57 48.34
CA PHE A 116 28.47 -1.13 47.60
C PHE A 116 28.56 -1.82 46.23
N TYR A 117 28.28 -3.12 46.16
CA TYR A 117 28.23 -3.88 44.92
C TYR A 117 27.08 -3.41 44.02
N LEU A 118 25.90 -3.14 44.53
CA LEU A 118 24.78 -2.58 43.81
C LEU A 118 25.10 -1.18 43.24
N LEU A 119 25.76 -0.34 44.03
CA LEU A 119 26.15 1.01 43.61
C LEU A 119 27.24 0.98 42.54
N LEU A 120 28.19 0.07 42.65
CA LEU A 120 29.25 -0.09 41.62
C LEU A 120 28.74 -0.75 40.35
N SER A 121 27.87 -1.76 40.48
CA SER A 121 27.35 -2.55 39.34
C SER A 121 26.29 -1.80 38.54
N TYR A 122 25.43 -1.01 39.18
CA TYR A 122 24.32 -0.31 38.55
C TYR A 122 24.46 1.22 38.58
N GLY A 123 25.00 1.78 39.65
CA GLY A 123 25.15 3.22 39.83
C GLY A 123 26.22 3.82 38.93
N LEU A 124 27.37 3.19 38.82
CA LEU A 124 28.48 3.68 37.99
C LEU A 124 28.12 3.72 36.47
N PRO A 125 27.52 2.66 35.88
CA PRO A 125 27.07 2.70 34.50
C PRO A 125 26.02 3.78 34.23
N ILE A 126 25.09 4.00 35.15
CA ILE A 126 24.08 5.06 35.06
C ILE A 126 24.73 6.44 35.05
N VAL A 127 25.71 6.70 35.93
CA VAL A 127 26.44 7.97 35.98
C VAL A 127 27.24 8.20 34.68
N ILE A 128 27.91 7.17 34.18
CA ILE A 128 28.65 7.22 32.92
C ILE A 128 27.69 7.51 31.75
N PHE A 129 26.53 6.88 31.70
CA PHE A 129 25.51 7.10 30.67
C PHE A 129 24.97 8.54 30.71
N LEU A 130 24.73 9.07 31.90
CA LEU A 130 24.30 10.47 32.09
C LEU A 130 25.38 11.47 31.67
N LEU A 131 26.65 11.19 32.00
CA LEU A 131 27.78 12.05 31.56
C LEU A 131 27.99 12.03 30.04
N ILE A 132 27.89 10.85 29.44
CA ILE A 132 27.95 10.72 27.96
C ILE A 132 26.75 11.43 27.32
N GLY A 133 25.55 11.28 27.86
CA GLY A 133 24.35 11.98 27.41
C GLY A 133 24.45 13.51 27.53
N TRP A 134 24.98 14.00 28.65
CA TRP A 134 25.24 15.43 28.86
C TRP A 134 26.32 15.99 27.91
N TRP A 135 27.44 15.26 27.73
CA TRP A 135 28.51 15.64 26.80
C TRP A 135 28.01 15.65 25.34
N PHE A 136 27.21 14.65 24.95
CA PHE A 136 26.61 14.55 23.62
C PHE A 136 25.61 15.67 23.36
N ASN A 137 24.76 15.99 24.33
CA ASN A 137 23.82 17.11 24.25
C ASN A 137 24.54 18.46 24.13
N ARG A 138 25.63 18.64 24.85
CA ARG A 138 26.46 19.87 24.77
C ARG A 138 27.18 20.01 23.43
N ARG A 139 27.55 18.90 22.80
CA ARG A 139 28.21 18.90 21.49
C ARG A 139 27.21 19.05 20.34
N MET A 140 25.99 18.51 20.47
CA MET A 140 24.90 18.69 19.50
C MET A 140 24.38 20.13 19.46
N LYS A 141 24.26 20.81 20.62
CA LYS A 141 23.90 22.25 20.66
C LYS A 141 24.90 23.16 19.96
N LYS A 142 26.16 22.76 19.82
CA LYS A 142 27.18 23.50 19.07
C LYS A 142 27.21 23.20 17.56
N ALA A 143 26.58 22.09 17.13
CA ALA A 143 26.60 21.62 15.74
C ALA A 143 25.28 21.87 14.98
N MET A 144 24.19 22.13 15.67
CA MET A 144 22.89 22.54 15.14
C MET A 144 22.58 23.91 15.73
N GLY A 145 22.39 24.92 14.86
CA GLY A 145 21.91 26.23 15.28
C GLY A 145 20.61 26.14 16.08
N ASP A 146 20.20 27.25 16.65
CA ASP A 146 19.17 27.41 17.70
C ASP A 146 17.75 26.84 17.42
N ASP A 147 17.51 26.18 16.26
CA ASP A 147 16.22 25.61 15.81
C ASP A 147 16.13 24.07 15.86
N GLY A 148 16.99 23.38 16.62
CA GLY A 148 16.91 21.92 16.80
C GLY A 148 15.96 21.51 17.93
N PRO A 149 15.25 20.35 17.85
CA PRO A 149 14.37 19.87 18.92
C PRO A 149 15.15 19.66 20.21
N SER A 150 14.89 20.48 21.23
CA SER A 150 15.51 20.40 22.55
C SER A 150 15.05 19.13 23.26
N MET A 151 15.89 18.09 23.30
CA MET A 151 15.75 17.02 24.29
C MET A 151 16.22 17.56 25.65
N ASN A 152 15.29 18.06 26.42
CA ASN A 152 15.54 18.52 27.79
C ASN A 152 15.62 17.30 28.74
N PHE A 153 16.86 16.81 28.95
CA PHE A 153 17.18 15.74 29.91
C PHE A 153 17.69 16.35 31.21
N GLY A 154 16.79 16.98 31.96
CA GLY A 154 17.22 17.56 33.24
C GLY A 154 16.10 18.29 33.96
N GLY A 155 15.48 17.64 34.94
CA GLY A 155 14.59 18.28 35.90
C GLY A 155 13.27 17.53 36.08
N GLY A 156 13.21 16.70 37.07
CA GLY A 156 12.09 16.17 37.84
C GLY A 156 10.72 16.13 37.21
N GLY A 157 10.26 14.94 36.86
CA GLY A 157 8.86 14.68 36.52
C GLY A 157 8.74 13.80 35.28
N PHE A 158 8.25 12.60 35.47
CA PHE A 158 7.80 11.69 34.39
C PHE A 158 6.64 12.34 33.62
N GLY A 159 6.94 13.39 32.82
CA GLY A 159 6.04 14.05 31.90
C GLY A 159 6.35 13.64 30.47
N MET A 160 5.96 12.43 30.08
CA MET A 160 6.02 11.92 28.71
C MET A 160 4.86 12.49 27.89
N GLY A 161 4.78 13.84 27.76
CA GLY A 161 3.61 14.50 27.21
C GLY A 161 3.81 15.76 26.38
N GLY A 162 5.02 16.01 25.85
CA GLY A 162 5.23 17.24 25.11
C GLY A 162 6.08 17.10 23.85
N GLY A 163 5.56 16.52 22.76
CA GLY A 163 6.26 16.48 21.48
C GLY A 163 6.02 15.27 20.60
N LEU A 164 5.41 14.20 21.12
CA LEU A 164 5.19 12.95 20.38
C LEU A 164 3.86 12.89 19.61
N GLY A 165 3.03 13.92 19.68
CA GLY A 165 1.70 13.97 19.05
C GLY A 165 1.51 15.11 18.06
N LYS A 166 2.56 15.84 17.64
CA LYS A 166 2.39 16.83 16.58
C LYS A 166 2.18 16.12 15.25
N SER A 167 1.04 16.37 14.63
CA SER A 167 0.73 15.91 13.28
C SER A 167 1.63 16.63 12.27
N ASN A 168 2.19 15.88 11.31
CA ASN A 168 2.88 16.44 10.15
C ASN A 168 1.87 16.93 9.09
N VAL A 169 0.85 17.68 9.51
CA VAL A 169 -0.16 18.19 8.60
C VAL A 169 0.48 19.18 7.64
N LYS A 170 0.36 18.92 6.36
CA LYS A 170 0.75 19.89 5.33
C LYS A 170 -0.34 20.96 5.27
N GLU A 171 -0.07 22.09 5.88
CA GLU A 171 -0.87 23.30 5.66
C GLU A 171 -0.45 23.94 4.35
N VAL A 172 -1.43 24.18 3.47
CA VAL A 172 -1.27 24.95 2.25
C VAL A 172 -2.28 26.09 2.31
N LYS A 173 -1.84 27.34 2.20
CA LYS A 173 -2.79 28.46 2.10
C LYS A 173 -3.63 28.30 0.83
N GLY A 174 -4.91 28.64 0.88
CA GLY A 174 -5.82 28.48 -0.25
C GLY A 174 -5.31 29.10 -1.55
N GLU A 175 -4.72 30.28 -1.47
CA GLU A 175 -4.10 30.97 -2.61
C GLU A 175 -2.83 30.26 -3.13
N GLU A 176 -2.13 29.53 -2.26
CA GLU A 176 -0.90 28.78 -2.61
C GLU A 176 -1.21 27.42 -3.23
N THR A 177 -2.47 26.95 -3.21
CA THR A 177 -2.84 25.68 -3.90
C THR A 177 -2.66 25.80 -5.40
N GLY A 178 -2.81 27.01 -5.98
CA GLY A 178 -2.66 27.30 -7.39
C GLY A 178 -3.65 26.55 -8.30
N VAL A 179 -4.59 25.79 -7.72
CA VAL A 179 -5.54 24.92 -8.43
C VAL A 179 -6.96 25.42 -8.23
N THR A 180 -7.72 25.56 -9.31
CA THR A 180 -9.12 25.98 -9.32
C THR A 180 -9.98 24.97 -10.08
N PHE A 181 -11.29 25.12 -10.12
CA PHE A 181 -12.17 24.27 -10.94
C PHE A 181 -11.89 24.34 -12.44
N LYS A 182 -11.16 25.35 -12.91
CA LYS A 182 -10.73 25.47 -14.32
C LYS A 182 -9.65 24.42 -14.67
N ASP A 183 -8.88 24.01 -13.69
CA ASP A 183 -7.81 23.02 -13.84
C ASP A 183 -8.33 21.57 -13.74
N VAL A 184 -9.63 21.41 -13.43
CA VAL A 184 -10.31 20.12 -13.36
C VAL A 184 -11.25 20.01 -14.55
N ALA A 185 -10.96 19.11 -15.48
CA ALA A 185 -11.82 18.85 -16.64
C ALA A 185 -12.78 17.70 -16.36
N GLY A 186 -13.97 17.76 -16.94
CA GLY A 186 -15.05 16.81 -16.69
C GLY A 186 -15.59 16.91 -15.25
N GLN A 187 -16.33 15.89 -14.79
CA GLN A 187 -16.84 15.80 -13.42
C GLN A 187 -17.79 16.95 -13.05
N ASP A 188 -18.65 17.36 -13.98
CA ASP A 188 -19.45 18.59 -13.83
C ASP A 188 -20.45 18.47 -12.68
N GLU A 189 -21.06 17.30 -12.44
CA GLU A 189 -21.96 17.04 -11.32
C GLU A 189 -21.23 17.10 -9.97
N ALA A 190 -19.99 16.57 -9.93
CA ALA A 190 -19.17 16.65 -8.71
C ALA A 190 -18.74 18.09 -8.45
N LYS A 191 -18.39 18.88 -9.47
CA LYS A 191 -18.07 20.31 -9.36
C LYS A 191 -19.28 21.10 -8.86
N GLU A 192 -20.48 20.87 -9.43
CA GLU A 192 -21.71 21.54 -9.00
C GLU A 192 -21.99 21.28 -7.53
N SER A 193 -21.92 20.03 -7.09
CA SER A 193 -22.09 19.65 -5.68
C SER A 193 -21.07 20.32 -4.75
N LEU A 194 -19.82 20.47 -5.19
CA LEU A 194 -18.75 21.12 -4.43
C LEU A 194 -18.84 22.64 -4.48
N GLN A 195 -19.40 23.22 -5.55
CA GLN A 195 -19.62 24.66 -5.69
C GLN A 195 -20.57 25.21 -4.61
N GLU A 196 -21.50 24.41 -4.11
CA GLU A 196 -22.33 24.78 -2.95
C GLU A 196 -21.46 24.96 -1.70
N ILE A 197 -20.50 24.06 -1.46
CA ILE A 197 -19.56 24.14 -0.34
C ILE A 197 -18.68 25.40 -0.47
N VAL A 198 -18.15 25.67 -1.68
CA VAL A 198 -17.38 26.89 -1.96
C VAL A 198 -18.22 28.14 -1.69
N SER A 199 -19.47 28.16 -2.15
CA SER A 199 -20.38 29.28 -1.98
C SER A 199 -20.68 29.53 -0.50
N PHE A 200 -20.85 28.48 0.30
CA PHE A 200 -21.00 28.57 1.74
C PHE A 200 -19.76 29.16 2.42
N LEU A 201 -18.56 28.64 2.09
CA LEU A 201 -17.30 29.12 2.67
C LEU A 201 -17.03 30.58 2.34
N LYS A 202 -17.41 31.04 1.15
CA LYS A 202 -17.28 32.44 0.73
C LYS A 202 -18.31 33.39 1.41
N LYS A 203 -19.54 32.94 1.65
CA LYS A 203 -20.64 33.76 2.18
C LYS A 203 -21.51 32.96 3.15
N PRO A 204 -21.02 32.62 4.35
CA PRO A 204 -21.77 31.82 5.33
C PRO A 204 -23.04 32.49 5.83
N ASP A 205 -23.04 33.83 5.96
CA ASP A 205 -24.17 34.61 6.49
C ASP A 205 -25.44 34.43 5.67
N LYS A 206 -25.33 34.37 4.34
CA LYS A 206 -26.48 34.17 3.44
C LYS A 206 -27.24 32.86 3.69
N TYR A 207 -26.51 31.81 4.09
CA TYR A 207 -27.10 30.51 4.39
C TYR A 207 -27.69 30.49 5.81
N ASN A 208 -27.03 31.14 6.75
CA ASN A 208 -27.47 31.24 8.13
C ASN A 208 -28.79 32.06 8.24
N GLU A 209 -28.98 33.12 7.44
CA GLU A 209 -30.20 33.91 7.40
C GLU A 209 -31.44 33.09 7.03
N ILE A 210 -31.30 32.10 6.14
CA ILE A 210 -32.41 31.23 5.72
C ILE A 210 -32.55 30.00 6.65
N GLY A 211 -31.58 29.80 7.57
CA GLY A 211 -31.54 28.64 8.47
C GLY A 211 -30.96 27.36 7.80
N ALA A 212 -30.31 27.51 6.64
CA ALA A 212 -29.63 26.40 5.98
C ALA A 212 -28.35 26.03 6.75
N ARG A 213 -28.13 24.73 6.93
CA ARG A 213 -26.91 24.21 7.57
C ARG A 213 -25.95 23.72 6.51
N CYS A 214 -24.68 24.14 6.59
CA CYS A 214 -23.64 23.56 5.77
C CYS A 214 -23.45 22.06 6.08
N PRO A 215 -23.22 21.23 5.08
CA PRO A 215 -22.73 19.89 5.33
C PRO A 215 -21.39 19.94 6.09
N ARG A 216 -21.28 19.20 7.19
CA ARG A 216 -20.04 19.14 7.99
C ARG A 216 -18.93 18.44 7.24
N GLY A 217 -19.30 17.46 6.41
CA GLY A 217 -18.36 16.70 5.63
C GLY A 217 -18.92 16.21 4.31
N ALA A 218 -18.05 16.13 3.31
CA ALA A 218 -18.35 15.49 2.04
C ALA A 218 -17.31 14.39 1.73
N LEU A 219 -17.81 13.27 1.25
CA LEU A 219 -17.01 12.11 0.89
C LEU A 219 -16.91 12.01 -0.64
N LEU A 220 -15.70 12.19 -1.19
CA LEU A 220 -15.38 11.96 -2.59
C LEU A 220 -15.17 10.47 -2.81
N VAL A 221 -15.99 9.87 -3.67
CA VAL A 221 -16.00 8.42 -3.88
C VAL A 221 -15.78 8.11 -5.36
N GLY A 222 -14.86 7.22 -5.68
CA GLY A 222 -14.65 6.82 -7.08
C GLY A 222 -13.37 6.03 -7.28
N PRO A 223 -13.13 5.54 -8.51
CA PRO A 223 -11.92 4.80 -8.86
C PRO A 223 -10.63 5.57 -8.58
N PRO A 224 -9.48 4.89 -8.44
CA PRO A 224 -8.19 5.57 -8.37
C PRO A 224 -7.91 6.37 -9.65
N GLY A 225 -7.14 7.46 -9.53
CA GLY A 225 -6.76 8.28 -10.68
C GLY A 225 -7.82 9.24 -11.23
N THR A 226 -9.06 9.27 -10.67
CA THR A 226 -10.15 10.15 -11.14
C THR A 226 -10.03 11.62 -10.69
N GLY A 227 -8.99 11.98 -9.94
CA GLY A 227 -8.72 13.37 -9.54
C GLY A 227 -9.36 13.81 -8.22
N LYS A 228 -9.77 12.90 -7.32
CA LYS A 228 -10.39 13.22 -6.02
C LYS A 228 -9.56 14.21 -5.19
N THR A 229 -8.27 13.98 -5.08
CA THR A 229 -7.34 14.89 -4.37
C THR A 229 -7.19 16.24 -5.06
N LEU A 230 -7.18 16.25 -6.40
CA LEU A 230 -7.14 17.47 -7.21
C LEU A 230 -8.42 18.29 -7.02
N MET A 231 -9.57 17.63 -7.02
CA MET A 231 -10.88 18.23 -6.78
C MET A 231 -10.95 18.89 -5.39
N ALA A 232 -10.45 18.23 -4.34
CA ALA A 232 -10.40 18.81 -2.98
C ALA A 232 -9.50 20.05 -2.92
N LYS A 233 -8.36 20.05 -3.62
CA LYS A 233 -7.50 21.24 -3.75
C LYS A 233 -8.17 22.36 -4.52
N ALA A 234 -8.90 22.03 -5.59
CA ALA A 234 -9.63 23.00 -6.38
C ALA A 234 -10.73 23.71 -5.56
N VAL A 235 -11.43 22.97 -4.68
CA VAL A 235 -12.41 23.56 -3.74
C VAL A 235 -11.74 24.59 -2.83
N ALA A 236 -10.58 24.28 -2.29
CA ALA A 236 -9.86 25.19 -1.40
C ALA A 236 -9.34 26.43 -2.12
N GLY A 237 -8.76 26.26 -3.33
CA GLY A 237 -8.32 27.37 -4.16
C GLY A 237 -9.46 28.27 -4.62
N GLU A 238 -10.59 27.66 -5.01
CA GLU A 238 -11.78 28.41 -5.41
C GLU A 238 -12.42 29.15 -4.23
N ALA A 239 -12.42 28.55 -3.02
CA ALA A 239 -12.92 29.19 -1.81
C ALA A 239 -11.95 30.22 -1.22
N GLY A 240 -10.66 30.16 -1.52
CA GLY A 240 -9.62 31.03 -0.95
C GLY A 240 -9.37 30.81 0.54
N VAL A 241 -9.63 29.60 1.05
CA VAL A 241 -9.48 29.25 2.48
C VAL A 241 -8.28 28.30 2.71
N PRO A 242 -7.70 28.26 3.92
CA PRO A 242 -6.65 27.32 4.27
C PRO A 242 -7.05 25.88 4.04
N PHE A 243 -6.10 25.09 3.55
CA PHE A 243 -6.27 23.68 3.20
C PHE A 243 -5.32 22.81 4.03
N PHE A 244 -5.87 21.97 4.89
CA PHE A 244 -5.12 20.99 5.68
C PHE A 244 -5.23 19.62 5.03
N GLN A 245 -4.14 19.09 4.51
CA GLN A 245 -4.12 17.77 3.88
C GLN A 245 -3.40 16.75 4.76
N ILE A 246 -4.04 15.60 4.94
CA ILE A 246 -3.46 14.44 5.61
C ILE A 246 -3.91 13.16 4.92
N ALA A 247 -3.04 12.14 4.87
CA ALA A 247 -3.43 10.81 4.44
C ALA A 247 -4.00 10.00 5.61
N GLY A 248 -5.05 9.22 5.39
CA GLY A 248 -5.63 8.35 6.42
C GLY A 248 -4.62 7.39 7.01
N SER A 249 -3.66 6.91 6.23
CA SER A 249 -2.55 6.07 6.70
C SER A 249 -1.65 6.75 7.73
N GLU A 250 -1.55 8.08 7.75
CA GLU A 250 -0.75 8.83 8.73
C GLU A 250 -1.35 8.80 10.14
N PHE A 251 -2.62 8.46 10.28
CA PHE A 251 -3.28 8.25 11.57
C PHE A 251 -3.05 6.85 12.13
N VAL A 252 -2.62 5.88 11.31
CA VAL A 252 -2.35 4.51 11.73
C VAL A 252 -0.94 4.44 12.30
N GLU A 253 -0.84 4.26 13.61
CA GLU A 253 0.43 4.21 14.36
C GLU A 253 0.56 2.85 15.07
N MET A 254 1.79 2.48 15.43
CA MET A 254 2.04 1.24 16.20
C MET A 254 1.74 1.41 17.70
N PHE A 255 1.66 2.65 18.19
CA PHE A 255 1.45 2.93 19.63
C PHE A 255 0.04 3.44 19.86
N VAL A 256 -0.69 2.78 20.75
CA VAL A 256 -2.06 3.10 21.14
C VAL A 256 -2.18 4.57 21.59
N GLY A 257 -3.17 5.28 21.04
CA GLY A 257 -3.49 6.66 21.38
C GLY A 257 -2.75 7.75 20.59
N ARG A 258 -1.71 7.41 19.80
CA ARG A 258 -0.99 8.41 18.98
C ARG A 258 -1.82 8.87 17.78
N GLY A 259 -2.52 7.98 17.12
CA GLY A 259 -3.44 8.32 16.03
C GLY A 259 -4.53 9.28 16.51
N ALA A 260 -5.17 8.98 17.64
CA ALA A 260 -6.16 9.86 18.26
C ALA A 260 -5.59 11.25 18.65
N ALA A 261 -4.32 11.31 19.09
CA ALA A 261 -3.66 12.57 19.40
C ALA A 261 -3.43 13.42 18.13
N LYS A 262 -3.04 12.79 17.01
CA LYS A 262 -2.91 13.48 15.72
C LYS A 262 -4.24 14.04 15.21
N VAL A 263 -5.33 13.28 15.37
CA VAL A 263 -6.67 13.75 15.03
C VAL A 263 -6.99 15.01 15.83
N ARG A 264 -6.85 15.00 17.16
CA ARG A 264 -7.08 16.18 18.02
C ARG A 264 -6.23 17.39 17.61
N ASP A 265 -4.95 17.17 17.30
CA ASP A 265 -4.05 18.25 16.90
C ASP A 265 -4.46 18.87 15.55
N LEU A 266 -4.81 18.03 14.55
CA LEU A 266 -5.33 18.48 13.26
C LEU A 266 -6.56 19.37 13.44
N PHE A 267 -7.55 18.90 14.20
CA PHE A 267 -8.79 19.64 14.38
C PHE A 267 -8.63 20.89 15.25
N LYS A 268 -7.68 20.87 16.18
CA LYS A 268 -7.29 22.08 16.92
C LYS A 268 -6.71 23.14 15.98
N GLN A 269 -5.77 22.76 15.08
CA GLN A 269 -5.20 23.68 14.09
C GLN A 269 -6.28 24.21 13.13
N ALA A 270 -7.21 23.36 12.69
CA ALA A 270 -8.32 23.75 11.84
C ALA A 270 -9.23 24.77 12.55
N ASN A 271 -9.54 24.57 13.84
CA ASN A 271 -10.32 25.50 14.63
C ASN A 271 -9.65 26.86 14.82
N GLU A 272 -8.32 26.91 14.93
CA GLU A 272 -7.55 28.14 15.06
C GLU A 272 -7.52 28.97 13.76
N LYS A 273 -7.70 28.30 12.60
CA LYS A 273 -7.60 28.91 11.27
C LYS A 273 -8.89 28.87 10.46
N ALA A 274 -10.01 28.73 11.14
CA ALA A 274 -11.31 28.76 10.48
C ALA A 274 -11.63 30.17 9.89
N PRO A 275 -12.28 30.26 8.69
CA PRO A 275 -12.81 29.14 7.89
C PRO A 275 -11.71 28.37 7.13
N CYS A 276 -11.82 27.05 7.07
CA CYS A 276 -10.83 26.19 6.43
C CYS A 276 -11.42 24.87 5.94
N ILE A 277 -10.64 24.16 5.09
CA ILE A 277 -10.96 22.82 4.64
C ILE A 277 -9.94 21.83 5.22
N VAL A 278 -10.44 20.76 5.83
CA VAL A 278 -9.66 19.60 6.25
C VAL A 278 -9.89 18.49 5.23
N PHE A 279 -8.84 18.03 4.57
CA PHE A 279 -8.91 16.94 3.59
C PHE A 279 -8.20 15.70 4.10
N ILE A 280 -8.94 14.60 4.16
CA ILE A 280 -8.42 13.28 4.56
C ILE A 280 -8.44 12.37 3.34
N ASP A 281 -7.26 12.11 2.78
CA ASP A 281 -7.14 11.17 1.66
C ASP A 281 -7.12 9.73 2.18
N GLU A 282 -7.61 8.78 1.39
CA GLU A 282 -7.66 7.35 1.75
C GLU A 282 -8.26 7.11 3.14
N ILE A 283 -9.41 7.69 3.41
CA ILE A 283 -10.09 7.59 4.72
C ILE A 283 -10.36 6.14 5.14
N ASP A 284 -10.46 5.21 4.20
CA ASP A 284 -10.64 3.79 4.42
C ASP A 284 -9.46 3.13 5.18
N ALA A 285 -8.28 3.77 5.24
CA ALA A 285 -7.18 3.31 6.08
C ALA A 285 -7.53 3.34 7.59
N VAL A 286 -8.34 4.31 8.02
CA VAL A 286 -8.78 4.48 9.42
C VAL A 286 -10.23 4.05 9.61
N GLY A 287 -11.07 4.35 8.62
CA GLY A 287 -12.53 4.21 8.68
C GLY A 287 -13.07 2.83 8.36
N LYS A 288 -12.28 1.78 8.33
CA LYS A 288 -12.70 0.43 7.96
C LYS A 288 -13.71 -0.15 8.95
N ARG A 289 -14.72 -0.89 8.44
CA ARG A 289 -15.69 -1.66 9.23
C ARG A 289 -15.01 -2.58 10.22
N ARG A 290 -15.66 -2.79 11.36
CA ARG A 290 -15.27 -3.76 12.38
C ARG A 290 -15.44 -5.17 11.81
N ASP A 291 -14.34 -5.87 11.60
CA ASP A 291 -14.38 -7.31 11.36
C ASP A 291 -14.39 -8.00 12.73
N SER A 292 -15.27 -8.99 12.90
CA SER A 292 -15.42 -9.79 14.13
C SER A 292 -14.24 -10.73 14.41
N SER A 293 -13.12 -10.59 13.71
CA SER A 293 -11.90 -11.35 13.95
C SER A 293 -11.17 -10.82 15.18
N LEU A 294 -10.71 -11.72 16.04
CA LEU A 294 -10.07 -11.53 17.36
C LEU A 294 -8.78 -10.67 17.37
N ASN A 295 -8.38 -10.07 16.26
CA ASN A 295 -7.26 -9.16 16.10
C ASN A 295 -7.71 -7.78 15.60
N SER A 296 -8.78 -7.22 16.16
CA SER A 296 -9.13 -5.82 15.89
C SER A 296 -8.02 -4.92 16.43
N ASN A 297 -7.45 -4.07 15.56
CA ASN A 297 -6.45 -3.08 15.96
C ASN A 297 -7.15 -2.01 16.82
N ASP A 298 -7.14 -2.17 18.15
CA ASP A 298 -7.71 -1.23 19.13
C ASP A 298 -7.30 0.21 18.86
N GLU A 299 -6.12 0.43 18.31
CA GLU A 299 -5.61 1.75 17.95
C GLU A 299 -6.39 2.41 16.81
N ARG A 300 -6.72 1.66 15.75
CA ARG A 300 -7.54 2.19 14.64
C ARG A 300 -8.94 2.55 15.11
N GLU A 301 -9.54 1.71 15.94
CA GLU A 301 -10.86 1.97 16.49
C GLU A 301 -10.86 3.20 17.41
N GLN A 302 -9.84 3.36 18.24
CA GLN A 302 -9.69 4.54 19.08
C GLN A 302 -9.52 5.82 18.23
N THR A 303 -8.74 5.74 17.16
CA THR A 303 -8.51 6.84 16.23
C THR A 303 -9.79 7.19 15.47
N LEU A 304 -10.54 6.20 14.99
CA LEU A 304 -11.83 6.40 14.35
C LEU A 304 -12.84 7.06 15.31
N ASN A 305 -12.94 6.55 16.54
CA ASN A 305 -13.84 7.11 17.54
C ASN A 305 -13.48 8.57 17.87
N GLN A 306 -12.18 8.90 17.92
CA GLN A 306 -11.73 10.28 18.09
C GLN A 306 -12.13 11.16 16.90
N LEU A 307 -11.94 10.68 15.66
CA LEU A 307 -12.36 11.39 14.45
C LEU A 307 -13.87 11.69 14.47
N LEU A 308 -14.67 10.67 14.80
CA LEU A 308 -16.13 10.85 14.93
C LEU A 308 -16.49 11.87 16.01
N SER A 309 -15.80 11.85 17.15
CA SER A 309 -16.00 12.80 18.25
C SER A 309 -15.66 14.24 17.86
N GLU A 310 -14.53 14.42 17.14
CA GLU A 310 -14.15 15.75 16.65
C GLU A 310 -15.15 16.28 15.61
N MET A 311 -15.62 15.43 14.68
CA MET A 311 -16.62 15.81 13.69
C MET A 311 -17.97 16.17 14.34
N ASP A 312 -18.38 15.45 15.38
CA ASP A 312 -19.63 15.75 16.11
C ASP A 312 -19.51 17.04 16.95
N GLY A 313 -18.29 17.35 17.43
CA GLY A 313 -18.00 18.51 18.27
C GLY A 313 -17.83 19.85 17.53
N PHE A 314 -17.91 19.85 16.19
CA PHE A 314 -17.77 21.10 15.44
C PHE A 314 -18.92 22.08 15.65
N ASP A 315 -18.52 23.30 15.87
CA ASP A 315 -19.43 24.45 15.76
C ASP A 315 -19.65 24.80 14.28
N ASN A 316 -20.85 24.53 13.77
CA ASN A 316 -21.22 24.77 12.37
C ASN A 316 -21.04 26.23 11.92
N HIS A 317 -20.95 27.17 12.87
CA HIS A 317 -20.80 28.59 12.58
C HIS A 317 -19.36 29.01 12.22
N LYS A 318 -18.38 28.18 12.49
CA LYS A 318 -16.95 28.50 12.23
C LYS A 318 -16.49 28.30 10.80
N GLY A 319 -17.29 27.68 9.94
CA GLY A 319 -16.94 27.47 8.53
C GLY A 319 -15.84 26.42 8.29
N ILE A 320 -15.77 25.37 9.12
CA ILE A 320 -14.86 24.24 8.90
C ILE A 320 -15.61 23.18 8.11
N VAL A 321 -15.03 22.73 6.98
CA VAL A 321 -15.57 21.64 6.17
C VAL A 321 -14.54 20.52 6.09
N VAL A 322 -14.97 19.28 6.36
CA VAL A 322 -14.14 18.10 6.24
C VAL A 322 -14.43 17.42 4.89
N LEU A 323 -13.44 17.36 4.01
CA LEU A 323 -13.53 16.56 2.80
C LEU A 323 -12.76 15.26 3.03
N ALA A 324 -13.28 14.13 2.59
CA ALA A 324 -12.54 12.88 2.59
C ALA A 324 -12.60 12.22 1.22
N ALA A 325 -11.61 11.41 0.89
CA ALA A 325 -11.59 10.62 -0.34
C ALA A 325 -11.42 9.13 -0.04
N THR A 326 -12.12 8.30 -0.80
CA THR A 326 -11.94 6.84 -0.76
C THR A 326 -12.19 6.20 -2.12
N ASN A 327 -11.50 5.10 -2.37
CA ASN A 327 -11.77 4.20 -3.49
C ASN A 327 -12.71 3.03 -3.09
N ARG A 328 -12.99 2.87 -1.77
CA ARG A 328 -13.71 1.74 -1.18
C ARG A 328 -14.81 2.18 -0.22
N PRO A 329 -15.86 2.83 -0.69
CA PRO A 329 -16.91 3.34 0.21
C PRO A 329 -17.62 2.24 0.99
N GLU A 330 -17.69 1.02 0.43
CA GLU A 330 -18.29 -0.16 1.06
C GLU A 330 -17.49 -0.68 2.26
N SER A 331 -16.21 -0.37 2.34
CA SER A 331 -15.35 -0.78 3.46
C SER A 331 -15.50 0.13 4.68
N LEU A 332 -16.12 1.30 4.52
CA LEU A 332 -16.24 2.29 5.57
C LEU A 332 -17.25 1.90 6.66
N ASP A 333 -16.92 2.26 7.89
CA ASP A 333 -17.86 2.12 9.01
C ASP A 333 -19.10 3.00 8.76
N PRO A 334 -20.32 2.43 8.87
CA PRO A 334 -21.56 3.18 8.70
C PRO A 334 -21.68 4.42 9.60
N ALA A 335 -20.97 4.43 10.73
CA ALA A 335 -20.96 5.57 11.63
C ALA A 335 -20.39 6.85 10.99
N LEU A 336 -19.42 6.72 10.09
CA LEU A 336 -18.87 7.85 9.32
C LEU A 336 -19.90 8.50 8.39
N LEU A 337 -20.86 7.71 7.92
CA LEU A 337 -21.83 8.09 6.90
C LEU A 337 -23.15 8.59 7.48
N ARG A 338 -23.22 8.76 8.81
CA ARG A 338 -24.42 9.30 9.47
C ARG A 338 -24.54 10.82 9.26
N PRO A 339 -25.78 11.36 9.22
CA PRO A 339 -25.99 12.80 9.18
C PRO A 339 -25.22 13.55 10.26
N GLY A 340 -24.60 14.65 9.87
CA GLY A 340 -23.73 15.45 10.76
C GLY A 340 -22.25 15.07 10.70
N ARG A 341 -21.87 14.10 9.87
CA ARG A 341 -20.49 13.67 9.58
C ARG A 341 -20.23 13.78 8.09
N PHE A 342 -19.98 12.64 7.37
CA PHE A 342 -19.94 12.66 5.90
C PHE A 342 -21.35 12.45 5.35
N ASP A 343 -22.14 13.50 5.43
CA ASP A 343 -23.55 13.46 5.05
C ASP A 343 -23.78 13.63 3.54
N ARG A 344 -22.77 14.13 2.82
CA ARG A 344 -22.78 14.17 1.35
C ARG A 344 -21.80 13.17 0.76
N ARG A 345 -22.26 12.35 -0.19
CA ARG A 345 -21.41 11.48 -1.02
C ARG A 345 -21.39 12.07 -2.41
N ILE A 346 -20.19 12.39 -2.88
CA ILE A 346 -19.96 12.99 -4.19
C ILE A 346 -19.22 11.96 -5.03
N PRO A 347 -19.90 11.34 -6.03
CA PRO A 347 -19.23 10.42 -6.93
C PRO A 347 -18.27 11.20 -7.83
N VAL A 348 -17.05 10.68 -7.98
CA VAL A 348 -16.01 11.15 -8.91
C VAL A 348 -15.69 9.97 -9.82
N GLU A 349 -16.47 9.83 -10.87
CA GLU A 349 -16.45 8.66 -11.76
C GLU A 349 -15.33 8.77 -12.80
N LEU A 350 -15.13 7.71 -13.59
CA LEU A 350 -14.24 7.79 -14.75
C LEU A 350 -14.81 8.82 -15.75
N PRO A 351 -13.94 9.59 -16.43
CA PRO A 351 -14.41 10.62 -17.37
C PRO A 351 -15.08 9.98 -18.59
N ASP A 352 -16.18 10.59 -19.03
CA ASP A 352 -16.82 10.33 -20.31
C ASP A 352 -15.94 10.79 -21.48
N LEU A 353 -16.35 10.57 -22.71
CA LEU A 353 -15.57 10.94 -23.90
C LEU A 353 -15.21 12.44 -23.92
N ALA A 354 -16.17 13.31 -23.61
CA ALA A 354 -15.96 14.74 -23.57
C ALA A 354 -14.99 15.15 -22.46
N GLY A 355 -15.13 14.52 -21.28
CA GLY A 355 -14.22 14.69 -20.14
C GLY A 355 -12.81 14.20 -20.45
N ARG A 356 -12.64 13.05 -21.14
CA ARG A 356 -11.32 12.56 -21.56
C ARG A 356 -10.64 13.53 -22.52
N GLU A 357 -11.38 14.02 -23.50
CA GLU A 357 -10.86 15.02 -24.45
C GLU A 357 -10.47 16.31 -23.75
N ALA A 358 -11.28 16.79 -22.81
CA ALA A 358 -10.99 17.99 -22.02
C ALA A 358 -9.78 17.81 -21.11
N ILE A 359 -9.60 16.64 -20.46
CA ILE A 359 -8.43 16.32 -19.65
C ILE A 359 -7.17 16.29 -20.52
N LEU A 360 -7.22 15.62 -21.68
CA LEU A 360 -6.10 15.59 -22.62
C LEU A 360 -5.70 17.00 -23.07
N LYS A 361 -6.66 17.89 -23.35
CA LYS A 361 -6.40 19.28 -23.70
C LYS A 361 -5.70 20.06 -22.59
N ILE A 362 -6.10 19.87 -21.32
CA ILE A 362 -5.43 20.52 -20.19
C ILE A 362 -3.97 20.10 -20.12
N HIS A 363 -3.68 18.79 -20.13
CA HIS A 363 -2.30 18.30 -20.04
C HIS A 363 -1.48 18.58 -21.31
N ALA A 364 -2.15 18.73 -22.47
CA ALA A 364 -1.51 19.10 -23.73
C ALA A 364 -0.96 20.54 -23.72
N ASN A 365 -1.56 21.45 -22.94
CA ASN A 365 -1.11 22.84 -22.84
C ASN A 365 0.32 22.98 -22.29
N ASP A 366 0.74 22.05 -21.46
CA ASP A 366 2.07 22.05 -20.84
C ASP A 366 3.15 21.41 -21.74
N VAL A 367 2.76 20.84 -22.89
CA VAL A 367 3.64 20.07 -23.77
C VAL A 367 3.68 20.69 -25.18
N LYS A 368 4.89 20.79 -25.75
CA LYS A 368 5.04 21.27 -27.13
C LYS A 368 4.59 20.21 -28.11
N MET A 369 3.47 20.46 -28.79
CA MET A 369 2.87 19.55 -29.77
C MET A 369 2.99 20.10 -31.19
N GLU A 370 2.83 19.23 -32.20
CA GLU A 370 2.61 19.63 -33.59
C GLU A 370 1.22 20.24 -33.78
N GLY A 371 1.06 21.10 -34.80
CA GLY A 371 -0.17 21.87 -34.97
C GLY A 371 -1.40 21.08 -35.46
N SER A 372 -1.24 19.79 -35.81
CA SER A 372 -2.29 18.93 -36.41
C SER A 372 -2.62 17.69 -35.57
N ILE A 373 -2.56 17.78 -34.23
CA ILE A 373 -2.83 16.64 -33.34
C ILE A 373 -4.32 16.48 -33.11
N ASP A 374 -4.84 15.27 -33.35
CA ASP A 374 -6.21 14.85 -33.05
C ASP A 374 -6.30 14.25 -31.64
N LEU A 375 -6.59 15.10 -30.63
CA LEU A 375 -6.84 14.67 -29.27
C LEU A 375 -8.18 13.95 -29.10
N SER A 376 -9.17 14.24 -29.99
CA SER A 376 -10.46 13.56 -29.97
C SER A 376 -10.31 12.07 -30.32
N GLY A 377 -9.50 11.76 -31.35
CA GLY A 377 -9.17 10.38 -31.70
C GLY A 377 -8.45 9.64 -30.55
N ILE A 378 -7.57 10.32 -29.84
CA ILE A 378 -6.92 9.73 -28.64
C ILE A 378 -7.94 9.50 -27.51
N ALA A 379 -8.85 10.44 -27.26
CA ALA A 379 -9.91 10.27 -26.26
C ALA A 379 -10.85 9.09 -26.58
N LYS A 380 -11.17 8.89 -27.87
CA LYS A 380 -11.94 7.73 -28.34
C LYS A 380 -11.20 6.41 -28.12
N SER A 381 -9.88 6.39 -28.36
CA SER A 381 -9.05 5.17 -28.19
C SER A 381 -8.70 4.83 -26.73
N THR A 382 -9.17 5.62 -25.76
CA THR A 382 -8.90 5.43 -24.33
C THR A 382 -10.18 5.25 -23.49
N PRO A 383 -11.13 4.37 -23.86
CA PRO A 383 -12.33 4.14 -23.06
C PRO A 383 -11.95 3.59 -21.69
N GLY A 384 -12.58 4.13 -20.63
CA GLY A 384 -12.32 3.70 -19.26
C GLY A 384 -10.99 4.16 -18.65
N ALA A 385 -10.22 4.99 -19.35
CA ALA A 385 -9.01 5.59 -18.80
C ALA A 385 -9.36 6.64 -17.73
N SER A 386 -8.61 6.61 -16.64
CA SER A 386 -8.70 7.64 -15.60
C SER A 386 -7.98 8.93 -16.00
N GLY A 387 -8.23 10.02 -15.28
CA GLY A 387 -7.50 11.28 -15.50
C GLY A 387 -5.98 11.12 -15.35
N ALA A 388 -5.54 10.26 -14.45
CA ALA A 388 -4.12 9.95 -14.26
C ALA A 388 -3.51 9.20 -15.45
N ASP A 389 -4.25 8.25 -16.03
CA ASP A 389 -3.82 7.52 -17.23
C ASP A 389 -3.68 8.46 -18.43
N LEU A 390 -4.64 9.38 -18.61
CA LEU A 390 -4.61 10.37 -19.68
C LEU A 390 -3.43 11.36 -19.53
N ALA A 391 -3.16 11.82 -18.32
CA ALA A 391 -1.99 12.63 -18.03
C ALA A 391 -0.68 11.86 -18.32
N ASN A 392 -0.64 10.58 -17.97
CA ASN A 392 0.51 9.72 -18.26
C ASN A 392 0.71 9.50 -19.76
N ILE A 393 -0.36 9.35 -20.55
CA ILE A 393 -0.26 9.24 -22.02
C ILE A 393 0.44 10.48 -22.61
N ILE A 394 0.05 11.67 -22.20
CA ILE A 394 0.69 12.92 -22.67
C ILE A 394 2.18 12.97 -22.26
N ASN A 395 2.48 12.58 -21.01
CA ASN A 395 3.86 12.55 -20.52
C ASN A 395 4.72 11.54 -21.28
N GLU A 396 4.22 10.31 -21.50
CA GLU A 396 4.92 9.27 -22.26
C GLU A 396 5.17 9.70 -23.70
N ALA A 397 4.20 10.39 -24.32
CA ALA A 397 4.37 10.93 -25.68
C ALA A 397 5.50 11.99 -25.72
N ALA A 398 5.58 12.84 -24.71
CA ALA A 398 6.66 13.81 -24.60
C ALA A 398 8.04 13.14 -24.39
N LEU A 399 8.10 12.13 -23.52
CA LEU A 399 9.33 11.35 -23.30
C LEU A 399 9.75 10.61 -24.57
N ARG A 400 8.79 10.05 -25.32
CA ARG A 400 9.05 9.40 -26.61
C ARG A 400 9.60 10.39 -27.63
N ALA A 401 9.03 11.57 -27.77
CA ALA A 401 9.54 12.59 -28.69
C ALA A 401 11.01 12.95 -28.39
N VAL A 402 11.36 13.13 -27.10
CA VAL A 402 12.75 13.41 -26.69
C VAL A 402 13.66 12.21 -26.97
N ARG A 403 13.21 10.98 -26.72
CA ARG A 403 13.97 9.74 -27.01
C ARG A 403 14.36 9.63 -28.48
N PHE A 404 13.52 10.13 -29.40
CA PHE A 404 13.78 10.17 -30.82
C PHE A 404 14.39 11.49 -31.32
N GLY A 405 14.90 12.33 -30.42
CA GLY A 405 15.60 13.57 -30.74
C GLY A 405 14.70 14.68 -31.29
N ARG A 406 13.38 14.59 -31.08
CA ARG A 406 12.39 15.58 -31.49
C ARG A 406 12.09 16.56 -30.35
N ASN A 407 11.70 17.76 -30.66
CA ASN A 407 11.33 18.81 -29.72
C ASN A 407 9.82 19.10 -29.67
N ARG A 408 9.04 18.30 -30.39
CA ARG A 408 7.57 18.34 -30.42
C ARG A 408 7.01 16.93 -30.44
N VAL A 409 5.85 16.77 -29.82
CA VAL A 409 5.08 15.53 -29.84
C VAL A 409 4.29 15.44 -31.12
N THR A 410 4.31 14.27 -31.77
CA THR A 410 3.55 13.94 -32.97
C THR A 410 2.32 13.10 -32.64
N GLN A 411 1.39 12.94 -33.60
CA GLN A 411 0.23 12.03 -33.47
C GLN A 411 0.67 10.57 -33.24
N GLU A 412 1.78 10.14 -33.86
CA GLU A 412 2.34 8.80 -33.67
C GLU A 412 2.85 8.57 -32.27
N ASP A 413 3.45 9.60 -31.64
CA ASP A 413 3.90 9.50 -30.25
C ASP A 413 2.73 9.28 -29.31
N LEU A 414 1.63 10.00 -29.50
CA LEU A 414 0.42 9.84 -28.70
C LEU A 414 -0.20 8.46 -28.90
N ALA A 415 -0.34 8.01 -30.14
CA ALA A 415 -0.90 6.69 -30.43
C ALA A 415 -0.09 5.55 -29.82
N GLU A 416 1.25 5.61 -29.89
CA GLU A 416 2.11 4.62 -29.24
C GLU A 416 2.05 4.73 -27.72
N SER A 417 1.89 5.94 -27.15
CA SER A 417 1.79 6.14 -25.71
C SER A 417 0.47 5.59 -25.14
N VAL A 418 -0.62 5.64 -25.91
CA VAL A 418 -1.87 4.93 -25.58
C VAL A 418 -1.59 3.44 -25.44
N ASP A 419 -0.89 2.85 -26.42
CA ASP A 419 -0.53 1.43 -26.37
C ASP A 419 0.36 1.11 -25.16
N VAL A 420 1.33 1.99 -24.85
CA VAL A 420 2.24 1.81 -23.72
C VAL A 420 1.48 1.85 -22.38
N VAL A 421 0.55 2.76 -22.23
CA VAL A 421 -0.22 2.90 -20.97
C VAL A 421 -1.22 1.75 -20.81
N ILE A 422 -1.87 1.31 -21.89
CA ILE A 422 -2.88 0.24 -21.84
C ILE A 422 -2.23 -1.15 -21.80
N ALA A 423 -1.23 -1.40 -22.65
CA ALA A 423 -0.65 -2.73 -22.87
C ALA A 423 0.82 -2.87 -22.44
N GLY A 424 1.45 -1.78 -22.00
CA GLY A 424 2.86 -1.76 -21.61
C GLY A 424 3.83 -1.50 -22.77
N GLU A 425 5.12 -1.33 -22.45
CA GLU A 425 6.17 -1.10 -23.45
C GLU A 425 6.39 -2.31 -24.35
N LYS A 426 6.88 -2.06 -25.57
CA LYS A 426 7.30 -3.14 -26.50
C LYS A 426 8.46 -3.93 -25.90
N LYS A 427 8.32 -5.25 -25.82
CA LYS A 427 9.40 -6.13 -25.40
C LYS A 427 10.46 -6.22 -26.49
N LYS A 428 11.69 -5.79 -26.19
CA LYS A 428 12.84 -5.87 -27.10
C LYS A 428 13.52 -7.24 -27.10
N SER A 429 13.36 -8.01 -26.03
CA SER A 429 14.07 -9.26 -25.80
C SER A 429 13.27 -10.53 -26.11
N THR A 430 11.98 -10.42 -26.36
CA THR A 430 11.13 -11.58 -26.67
C THR A 430 11.11 -11.79 -28.18
N VAL A 431 11.85 -12.78 -28.62
CA VAL A 431 11.77 -13.26 -30.02
C VAL A 431 10.78 -14.41 -29.99
N LEU A 432 9.57 -14.17 -30.50
CA LEU A 432 8.59 -15.22 -30.75
C LEU A 432 9.14 -16.15 -31.86
N SER A 433 8.96 -17.44 -31.71
CA SER A 433 9.19 -18.36 -32.80
C SER A 433 8.22 -18.06 -33.96
N GLU A 434 8.56 -18.43 -35.19
CA GLU A 434 7.67 -18.21 -36.34
C GLU A 434 6.30 -18.86 -36.12
N HIS A 435 6.27 -20.02 -35.48
CA HIS A 435 5.02 -20.70 -35.12
C HIS A 435 4.21 -19.92 -34.08
N GLU A 436 4.84 -19.44 -33.00
CA GLU A 436 4.14 -18.61 -31.99
C GLU A 436 3.61 -17.31 -32.62
N LYS A 437 4.39 -16.69 -33.50
CA LYS A 437 3.96 -15.49 -34.24
C LYS A 437 2.74 -15.78 -35.12
N GLU A 438 2.71 -16.96 -35.74
CA GLU A 438 1.58 -17.41 -36.55
C GLU A 438 0.34 -17.63 -35.68
N VAL A 439 0.47 -18.35 -34.56
CA VAL A 439 -0.62 -18.59 -33.62
C VAL A 439 -1.22 -17.29 -33.10
N VAL A 440 -0.38 -16.35 -32.65
CA VAL A 440 -0.83 -15.04 -32.16
C VAL A 440 -1.53 -14.26 -33.28
N ALA A 441 -1.01 -14.30 -34.50
CA ALA A 441 -1.63 -13.61 -35.63
C ALA A 441 -3.03 -14.14 -35.96
N TYR A 442 -3.23 -15.47 -35.95
CA TYR A 442 -4.56 -16.07 -36.11
C TYR A 442 -5.49 -15.73 -34.96
N HIS A 443 -4.98 -15.72 -33.72
CA HIS A 443 -5.72 -15.38 -32.51
C HIS A 443 -6.30 -13.95 -32.62
N GLU A 444 -5.45 -12.97 -32.87
CA GLU A 444 -5.85 -11.57 -32.98
C GLU A 444 -6.77 -11.30 -34.18
N THR A 445 -6.47 -11.94 -35.33
CA THR A 445 -7.35 -11.86 -36.49
C THR A 445 -8.71 -12.49 -36.24
N GLY A 446 -8.74 -13.56 -35.44
CA GLY A 446 -9.98 -14.19 -34.99
C GLY A 446 -10.88 -13.24 -34.20
N HIS A 447 -10.35 -12.53 -33.22
CA HIS A 447 -11.08 -11.49 -32.50
C HIS A 447 -11.61 -10.41 -33.45
N ALA A 448 -10.76 -9.92 -34.34
CA ALA A 448 -11.12 -8.84 -35.28
C ALA A 448 -12.26 -9.22 -36.24
N ILE A 449 -12.19 -10.40 -36.85
CA ILE A 449 -13.23 -10.87 -37.77
C ILE A 449 -14.56 -11.09 -37.04
N VAL A 450 -14.52 -11.77 -35.88
CA VAL A 450 -15.75 -11.98 -35.11
C VAL A 450 -16.37 -10.64 -34.71
N ALA A 451 -15.57 -9.67 -34.28
CA ALA A 451 -16.02 -8.34 -33.92
C ALA A 451 -16.68 -7.63 -35.14
N ALA A 452 -16.02 -7.60 -36.28
CA ALA A 452 -16.54 -6.95 -37.49
C ALA A 452 -17.83 -7.58 -38.03
N MET A 453 -18.05 -8.87 -37.76
CA MET A 453 -19.24 -9.60 -38.21
C MET A 453 -20.43 -9.50 -37.23
N GLN A 454 -20.25 -8.94 -36.04
CA GLN A 454 -21.33 -8.76 -35.04
C GLN A 454 -22.00 -7.39 -35.21
N LYS A 455 -23.33 -7.39 -35.18
CA LYS A 455 -24.09 -6.12 -35.14
C LYS A 455 -23.92 -5.46 -33.78
N GLY A 456 -23.64 -4.15 -33.78
CA GLY A 456 -23.46 -3.37 -32.55
C GLY A 456 -22.15 -3.63 -31.82
N SER A 457 -21.19 -4.27 -32.47
CA SER A 457 -19.82 -4.35 -31.97
C SER A 457 -19.06 -3.08 -32.36
N ALA A 458 -18.20 -2.61 -31.48
CA ALA A 458 -17.32 -1.48 -31.75
C ALA A 458 -16.38 -1.80 -32.93
N PRO A 459 -16.13 -0.83 -33.85
CA PRO A 459 -15.23 -1.05 -34.97
C PRO A 459 -13.79 -1.35 -34.49
N VAL A 460 -13.13 -2.21 -35.25
CA VAL A 460 -11.72 -2.53 -35.01
C VAL A 460 -10.88 -1.34 -35.45
N SER A 461 -10.11 -0.78 -34.52
CA SER A 461 -9.23 0.36 -34.77
C SER A 461 -7.82 -0.08 -35.17
N LYS A 462 -7.32 -1.16 -34.54
CA LYS A 462 -5.95 -1.63 -34.73
C LYS A 462 -5.82 -3.09 -34.32
N ILE A 463 -4.96 -3.83 -35.02
CA ILE A 463 -4.56 -5.20 -34.69
C ILE A 463 -3.04 -5.24 -34.67
N THR A 464 -2.44 -5.79 -33.63
CA THR A 464 -0.97 -5.92 -33.49
C THR A 464 -0.57 -7.25 -32.85
N ILE A 465 0.55 -7.79 -33.33
CA ILE A 465 1.19 -9.00 -32.79
C ILE A 465 2.55 -8.68 -32.14
N VAL A 466 2.78 -7.41 -31.80
CA VAL A 466 4.00 -6.98 -31.13
C VAL A 466 3.87 -7.24 -29.63
N PRO A 467 4.76 -8.08 -29.04
CA PRO A 467 4.70 -8.41 -27.61
C PRO A 467 4.91 -7.19 -26.71
N ARG A 468 4.12 -7.11 -25.63
CA ARG A 468 4.15 -6.02 -24.65
C ARG A 468 4.57 -6.50 -23.26
N THR A 469 5.00 -5.58 -22.41
CA THR A 469 5.47 -5.89 -21.05
C THR A 469 4.36 -6.32 -20.10
N SER A 470 3.09 -6.02 -20.38
CA SER A 470 1.93 -6.53 -19.64
C SER A 470 1.75 -8.06 -19.72
N GLY A 471 2.49 -8.70 -20.63
CA GLY A 471 2.36 -10.14 -20.92
C GLY A 471 1.53 -10.44 -22.17
N ALA A 472 0.87 -9.45 -22.77
CA ALA A 472 0.17 -9.60 -24.04
C ALA A 472 1.19 -9.85 -25.16
N LEU A 473 0.96 -10.90 -25.97
CA LEU A 473 1.75 -11.22 -27.17
C LEU A 473 1.23 -10.47 -28.40
N GLY A 474 -0.02 -10.06 -28.38
CA GLY A 474 -0.71 -9.23 -29.35
C GLY A 474 -1.93 -8.58 -28.69
N PHE A 475 -2.63 -7.75 -29.41
CA PHE A 475 -3.96 -7.27 -29.02
C PHE A 475 -4.74 -6.70 -30.22
N THR A 476 -6.05 -6.82 -30.14
CA THR A 476 -7.01 -6.20 -31.05
C THR A 476 -7.73 -5.07 -30.34
N MET A 477 -7.54 -3.83 -30.81
CA MET A 477 -8.19 -2.64 -30.26
C MET A 477 -9.48 -2.35 -30.97
N GLN A 478 -10.56 -2.25 -30.20
CA GLN A 478 -11.86 -1.78 -30.66
C GLN A 478 -12.14 -0.42 -30.03
N VAL A 479 -12.71 0.51 -30.82
CA VAL A 479 -13.00 1.88 -30.38
C VAL A 479 -14.47 2.15 -30.68
N GLU A 480 -15.24 2.41 -29.60
CA GLU A 480 -16.64 2.82 -29.73
C GLU A 480 -16.72 4.24 -30.29
N GLU A 481 -17.58 4.47 -31.30
CA GLU A 481 -17.80 5.80 -31.89
C GLU A 481 -18.59 6.71 -30.94
N ASP A 482 -19.56 6.11 -30.21
CA ASP A 482 -20.41 6.78 -29.22
C ASP A 482 -20.40 6.04 -27.91
N GLU A 483 -20.63 6.75 -26.82
CA GLU A 483 -20.75 6.14 -25.47
C GLU A 483 -22.14 5.50 -25.27
N HIS A 484 -22.17 4.21 -24.98
CA HIS A 484 -23.37 3.45 -24.66
C HIS A 484 -23.43 3.13 -23.17
N PHE A 485 -24.44 3.67 -22.49
CA PHE A 485 -24.65 3.43 -21.06
C PHE A 485 -25.43 2.14 -20.77
N LEU A 486 -26.13 1.60 -21.75
CA LEU A 486 -26.94 0.38 -21.61
C LEU A 486 -26.43 -0.68 -22.58
N THR A 487 -26.20 -1.88 -22.05
CA THR A 487 -25.83 -3.04 -22.86
C THR A 487 -27.05 -3.97 -22.96
N THR A 488 -27.46 -4.30 -24.18
CA THR A 488 -28.54 -5.27 -24.41
C THR A 488 -28.03 -6.71 -24.21
N ARG A 489 -28.98 -7.65 -24.05
CA ARG A 489 -28.65 -9.08 -23.98
C ARG A 489 -27.90 -9.57 -25.21
N THR A 490 -28.27 -9.08 -26.39
CA THR A 490 -27.63 -9.44 -27.66
C THR A 490 -26.21 -8.92 -27.73
N GLU A 491 -25.96 -7.68 -27.35
CA GLU A 491 -24.61 -7.10 -27.29
C GLU A 491 -23.72 -7.82 -26.27
N ALA A 492 -24.25 -8.20 -25.10
CA ALA A 492 -23.52 -8.99 -24.13
C ALA A 492 -23.11 -10.36 -24.69
N LYS A 493 -24.00 -11.05 -25.39
CA LYS A 493 -23.68 -12.31 -26.09
C LYS A 493 -22.65 -12.12 -27.20
N ASN A 494 -22.79 -11.05 -27.98
CA ASN A 494 -21.82 -10.70 -29.02
C ASN A 494 -20.43 -10.41 -28.43
N LYS A 495 -20.35 -9.70 -27.31
CA LYS A 495 -19.08 -9.48 -26.58
C LYS A 495 -18.43 -10.81 -26.14
N ILE A 496 -19.23 -11.76 -25.66
CA ILE A 496 -18.74 -13.12 -25.33
C ILE A 496 -18.19 -13.81 -26.59
N ALA A 497 -18.92 -13.76 -27.71
CA ALA A 497 -18.47 -14.37 -28.96
C ALA A 497 -17.16 -13.74 -29.48
N VAL A 498 -17.02 -12.41 -29.41
CA VAL A 498 -15.78 -11.70 -29.76
C VAL A 498 -14.61 -12.18 -28.90
N LEU A 499 -14.80 -12.28 -27.56
CA LEU A 499 -13.77 -12.78 -26.65
C LEU A 499 -13.40 -14.26 -26.92
N CYS A 500 -14.32 -15.07 -27.43
CA CYS A 500 -14.03 -16.44 -27.85
C CYS A 500 -13.33 -16.50 -29.22
N GLY A 501 -13.29 -15.39 -29.99
CA GLY A 501 -12.78 -15.36 -31.37
C GLY A 501 -11.35 -15.84 -31.52
N GLY A 502 -10.43 -15.43 -30.64
CA GLY A 502 -9.04 -15.87 -30.65
C GLY A 502 -8.89 -17.39 -30.48
N ARG A 503 -9.54 -17.94 -29.44
CA ARG A 503 -9.57 -19.38 -29.19
C ARG A 503 -10.21 -20.18 -30.34
N ALA A 504 -11.30 -19.66 -30.88
CA ALA A 504 -11.96 -20.29 -32.01
C ALA A 504 -11.09 -20.30 -33.28
N ALA A 505 -10.28 -19.28 -33.50
CA ALA A 505 -9.31 -19.25 -34.61
C ALA A 505 -8.18 -20.26 -34.41
N GLU A 506 -7.61 -20.36 -33.22
CA GLU A 506 -6.61 -21.40 -32.88
C GLU A 506 -7.16 -22.81 -33.16
N GLU A 507 -8.34 -23.13 -32.65
CA GLU A 507 -8.99 -24.43 -32.84
C GLU A 507 -9.28 -24.74 -34.31
N LEU A 508 -9.77 -23.75 -35.07
CA LEU A 508 -10.12 -23.94 -36.48
C LEU A 508 -8.90 -24.21 -37.36
N ILE A 509 -7.75 -23.64 -37.06
CA ILE A 509 -6.55 -23.68 -37.90
C ILE A 509 -5.57 -24.77 -37.46
N PHE A 510 -5.29 -24.86 -36.15
CA PHE A 510 -4.26 -25.78 -35.63
C PHE A 510 -4.85 -27.06 -35.07
N GLY A 511 -6.17 -27.07 -34.78
CA GLY A 511 -6.85 -28.23 -34.20
C GLY A 511 -7.05 -28.12 -32.70
N GLU A 512 -7.79 -29.08 -32.16
CA GLU A 512 -8.26 -29.05 -30.77
C GLU A 512 -7.10 -29.27 -29.77
N ASP A 513 -6.11 -30.05 -30.11
CA ASP A 513 -4.98 -30.39 -29.26
C ASP A 513 -3.90 -29.30 -29.19
N GLU A 514 -3.88 -28.35 -30.12
CA GLU A 514 -2.90 -27.27 -30.21
C GLU A 514 -3.39 -25.93 -29.61
N LYS A 515 -4.41 -26.00 -28.74
CA LYS A 515 -4.93 -24.82 -28.03
C LYS A 515 -3.88 -24.27 -27.05
N THR A 516 -3.63 -22.95 -27.13
CA THR A 516 -2.57 -22.31 -26.32
C THR A 516 -3.12 -21.67 -25.02
N THR A 517 -2.22 -21.24 -24.14
CA THR A 517 -2.58 -20.48 -22.94
C THR A 517 -2.92 -19.02 -23.21
N GLY A 518 -2.77 -18.54 -24.48
CA GLY A 518 -2.98 -17.14 -24.86
C GLY A 518 -4.38 -16.60 -24.54
N ALA A 519 -5.39 -17.44 -24.70
CA ALA A 519 -6.79 -17.06 -24.46
C ALA A 519 -7.21 -16.96 -22.97
N SER A 520 -6.32 -17.09 -22.00
CA SER A 520 -6.68 -17.14 -20.57
C SER A 520 -7.44 -15.89 -20.10
N ASN A 521 -7.01 -14.71 -20.48
CA ASN A 521 -7.65 -13.43 -20.14
C ASN A 521 -9.03 -13.27 -20.81
N ASP A 522 -9.16 -13.73 -22.05
CA ASP A 522 -10.42 -13.67 -22.79
C ASP A 522 -11.46 -14.61 -22.21
N ILE A 523 -11.04 -15.80 -21.78
CA ILE A 523 -11.89 -16.77 -21.08
C ILE A 523 -12.37 -16.17 -19.76
N GLU A 524 -11.50 -15.53 -18.99
CA GLU A 524 -11.85 -14.87 -17.73
C GLU A 524 -12.89 -13.76 -17.96
N LYS A 525 -12.67 -12.87 -18.94
CA LYS A 525 -13.60 -11.81 -19.29
C LYS A 525 -14.93 -12.34 -19.81
N ALA A 526 -14.92 -13.33 -20.70
CA ALA A 526 -16.12 -13.95 -21.23
C ALA A 526 -16.97 -14.59 -20.12
N THR A 527 -16.31 -15.32 -19.21
CA THR A 527 -16.96 -15.91 -18.02
C THR A 527 -17.52 -14.83 -17.10
N GLY A 528 -16.80 -13.73 -16.89
CA GLY A 528 -17.26 -12.58 -16.09
C GLY A 528 -18.54 -11.95 -16.66
N ILE A 529 -18.60 -11.72 -17.97
CA ILE A 529 -19.79 -11.18 -18.65
C ILE A 529 -20.96 -12.17 -18.53
N ALA A 530 -20.74 -13.45 -18.84
CA ALA A 530 -21.77 -14.48 -18.74
C ALA A 530 -22.31 -14.59 -17.32
N ARG A 531 -21.44 -14.55 -16.29
CA ARG A 531 -21.83 -14.57 -14.88
C ARG A 531 -22.68 -13.34 -14.51
N ALA A 532 -22.28 -12.15 -14.93
CA ALA A 532 -23.04 -10.92 -14.70
C ALA A 532 -24.42 -10.96 -15.38
N MET A 533 -24.53 -11.49 -16.61
CA MET A 533 -25.79 -11.69 -17.31
C MET A 533 -26.76 -12.56 -16.49
N VAL A 534 -26.26 -13.62 -15.88
CA VAL A 534 -27.07 -14.58 -15.10
C VAL A 534 -27.40 -14.04 -13.71
N THR A 535 -26.41 -13.48 -12.98
CA THR A 535 -26.55 -13.19 -11.56
C THR A 535 -26.97 -11.76 -11.23
N GLN A 536 -26.77 -10.81 -12.14
CA GLN A 536 -26.97 -9.38 -11.87
C GLN A 536 -27.97 -8.72 -12.81
N TYR A 537 -27.95 -9.05 -14.11
CA TYR A 537 -28.72 -8.32 -15.13
C TYR A 537 -30.08 -8.98 -15.44
N GLY A 538 -30.36 -10.16 -14.90
CA GLY A 538 -31.61 -10.88 -15.20
C GLY A 538 -31.75 -11.25 -16.69
N MET A 539 -30.63 -11.49 -17.40
CA MET A 539 -30.59 -11.79 -18.82
C MET A 539 -30.62 -13.28 -19.14
N SER A 540 -30.79 -14.14 -18.15
CA SER A 540 -30.98 -15.59 -18.32
C SER A 540 -32.45 -15.94 -18.42
N ASP A 541 -32.82 -16.84 -19.37
CA ASP A 541 -34.17 -17.35 -19.48
C ASP A 541 -34.52 -18.28 -18.32
N LYS A 542 -33.52 -18.89 -17.70
CA LYS A 542 -33.69 -19.83 -16.61
C LYS A 542 -34.04 -19.15 -15.29
N PHE A 543 -33.42 -18.05 -14.98
CA PHE A 543 -33.54 -17.35 -13.69
C PHE A 543 -34.40 -16.08 -13.78
N GLY A 544 -34.63 -15.55 -14.97
CA GLY A 544 -35.39 -14.32 -15.15
C GLY A 544 -34.85 -13.14 -14.35
N MET A 545 -35.75 -12.36 -13.75
CA MET A 545 -35.39 -11.11 -13.01
C MET A 545 -35.06 -11.38 -11.54
N VAL A 546 -34.18 -12.34 -11.26
CA VAL A 546 -33.71 -12.64 -9.91
C VAL A 546 -32.26 -12.23 -9.75
N ALA A 547 -31.94 -11.40 -8.75
CA ALA A 547 -30.57 -11.08 -8.41
C ALA A 547 -29.98 -12.21 -7.56
N LEU A 548 -29.03 -12.95 -8.11
CA LEU A 548 -28.38 -14.12 -7.48
C LEU A 548 -26.99 -13.79 -6.93
N GLY A 549 -26.52 -12.58 -7.14
CA GLY A 549 -25.20 -12.14 -6.66
C GLY A 549 -25.18 -10.66 -6.29
N GLN A 550 -24.32 -10.30 -5.34
CA GLN A 550 -24.04 -8.92 -4.96
C GLN A 550 -22.61 -8.57 -5.31
N GLN A 551 -22.41 -7.41 -5.93
CA GLN A 551 -21.06 -6.87 -6.16
C GLN A 551 -20.45 -6.41 -4.84
N ARG A 552 -19.31 -6.96 -4.46
CA ARG A 552 -18.62 -6.63 -3.20
C ARG A 552 -17.86 -5.31 -3.28
N ASN A 553 -17.37 -4.94 -4.47
CA ASN A 553 -16.61 -3.70 -4.70
C ASN A 553 -17.03 -3.04 -6.02
N ARG A 554 -17.72 -1.92 -5.94
CA ARG A 554 -18.25 -1.22 -7.12
C ARG A 554 -17.15 -0.55 -7.97
N TYR A 555 -16.05 -0.12 -7.35
CA TYR A 555 -15.02 0.71 -7.99
C TYR A 555 -13.67 0.02 -8.21
N LEU A 556 -13.46 -1.18 -7.67
CA LEU A 556 -12.17 -1.89 -7.73
C LEU A 556 -12.25 -3.27 -8.40
N GLY A 557 -13.32 -3.56 -9.13
CA GLY A 557 -13.45 -4.82 -9.85
C GLY A 557 -13.52 -6.06 -8.95
N GLY A 558 -14.09 -5.93 -7.76
CA GLY A 558 -14.28 -7.05 -6.83
C GLY A 558 -15.29 -8.06 -7.37
N GLY A 559 -15.01 -9.35 -7.16
CA GLY A 559 -15.87 -10.44 -7.57
C GLY A 559 -17.29 -10.34 -6.98
N SER A 560 -18.26 -10.84 -7.71
CA SER A 560 -19.64 -11.02 -7.27
C SER A 560 -19.71 -12.20 -6.31
N GLU A 561 -20.24 -11.98 -5.11
CA GLU A 561 -20.54 -13.04 -4.15
C GLU A 561 -21.97 -13.57 -4.42
N LEU A 562 -22.11 -14.89 -4.57
CA LEU A 562 -23.42 -15.50 -4.77
C LEU A 562 -24.21 -15.48 -3.46
N THR A 563 -25.48 -15.05 -3.55
CA THR A 563 -26.42 -14.97 -2.42
C THR A 563 -27.57 -16.00 -2.56
N CYS A 564 -27.26 -17.16 -3.11
CA CYS A 564 -28.23 -18.21 -3.39
C CYS A 564 -27.80 -19.54 -2.73
N SER A 565 -28.72 -20.55 -2.74
CA SER A 565 -28.44 -21.90 -2.26
C SER A 565 -27.40 -22.62 -3.14
N GLU A 566 -26.72 -23.64 -2.60
CA GLU A 566 -25.75 -24.46 -3.35
C GLU A 566 -26.35 -25.10 -4.62
N GLY A 567 -27.58 -25.55 -4.58
CA GLY A 567 -28.26 -26.08 -5.77
C GLY A 567 -28.46 -25.04 -6.85
N THR A 568 -28.87 -23.82 -6.48
CA THR A 568 -28.99 -22.70 -7.42
C THR A 568 -27.62 -22.27 -7.94
N ALA A 569 -26.56 -22.28 -7.12
CA ALA A 569 -25.19 -21.96 -7.56
C ALA A 569 -24.70 -22.94 -8.62
N GLN A 570 -24.97 -24.25 -8.50
CA GLN A 570 -24.65 -25.23 -9.53
C GLN A 570 -25.39 -24.96 -10.85
N GLU A 571 -26.65 -24.54 -10.76
CA GLU A 571 -27.44 -24.17 -11.94
C GLU A 571 -26.93 -22.87 -12.59
N VAL A 572 -26.44 -21.89 -11.79
CA VAL A 572 -25.79 -20.68 -12.30
C VAL A 572 -24.53 -21.07 -13.06
N ASP A 573 -23.69 -21.95 -12.51
CA ASP A 573 -22.47 -22.38 -13.19
C ASP A 573 -22.75 -23.15 -14.50
N ALA A 574 -23.80 -23.93 -14.54
CA ALA A 574 -24.25 -24.63 -15.75
C ALA A 574 -24.71 -23.62 -16.83
N GLU A 575 -25.46 -22.60 -16.43
CA GLU A 575 -25.97 -21.57 -17.35
C GLU A 575 -24.84 -20.66 -17.86
N VAL A 576 -23.87 -20.29 -17.00
CA VAL A 576 -22.66 -19.55 -17.39
C VAL A 576 -21.87 -20.33 -18.45
N ARG A 577 -21.65 -21.63 -18.19
CA ARG A 577 -20.99 -22.52 -19.17
C ARG A 577 -21.72 -22.54 -20.50
N ARG A 578 -23.04 -22.69 -20.48
CA ARG A 578 -23.87 -22.71 -21.70
C ARG A 578 -23.72 -21.42 -22.52
N LEU A 579 -23.72 -20.24 -21.86
CA LEU A 579 -23.57 -18.95 -22.53
C LEU A 579 -22.20 -18.78 -23.17
N VAL A 580 -21.13 -19.20 -22.48
CA VAL A 580 -19.77 -19.14 -23.02
C VAL A 580 -19.62 -20.12 -24.21
N GLU A 581 -20.20 -21.32 -24.11
CA GLU A 581 -20.16 -22.33 -25.16
C GLU A 581 -20.96 -21.90 -26.40
N GLU A 582 -22.13 -21.26 -26.20
CA GLU A 582 -22.89 -20.62 -27.30
C GLU A 582 -22.05 -19.54 -28.02
N GLY A 583 -21.37 -18.65 -27.24
CA GLY A 583 -20.50 -17.62 -27.79
C GLY A 583 -19.31 -18.22 -28.55
N HIS A 584 -18.69 -19.26 -28.03
CA HIS A 584 -17.60 -19.97 -28.69
C HIS A 584 -18.05 -20.61 -30.01
N GLN A 585 -19.21 -21.30 -30.03
CA GLN A 585 -19.77 -21.88 -31.25
C GLN A 585 -20.12 -20.80 -32.28
N GLN A 586 -20.68 -19.66 -31.86
CA GLN A 586 -20.95 -18.53 -32.71
C GLN A 586 -19.65 -17.97 -33.36
N ALA A 587 -18.57 -17.88 -32.59
CA ALA A 587 -17.28 -17.47 -33.11
C ALA A 587 -16.71 -18.46 -34.13
N LEU A 588 -16.77 -19.77 -33.84
CA LEU A 588 -16.37 -20.83 -34.79
C LEU A 588 -17.13 -20.78 -36.10
N ASP A 589 -18.46 -20.63 -36.04
CA ASP A 589 -19.29 -20.59 -37.22
C ASP A 589 -19.01 -19.33 -38.07
N THR A 590 -18.79 -18.18 -37.41
CA THR A 590 -18.36 -16.95 -38.07
C THR A 590 -17.02 -17.10 -38.78
N LEU A 591 -16.04 -17.70 -38.12
CA LEU A 591 -14.69 -17.89 -38.70
C LEU A 591 -14.68 -18.94 -39.79
N ARG A 592 -15.46 -20.03 -39.68
CA ARG A 592 -15.62 -21.05 -40.74
C ARG A 592 -16.18 -20.42 -42.00
N ALA A 593 -17.20 -19.57 -41.87
CA ALA A 593 -17.83 -18.86 -42.99
C ALA A 593 -16.84 -17.88 -43.69
N ASN A 594 -15.88 -17.34 -42.93
CA ASN A 594 -14.93 -16.34 -43.40
C ASN A 594 -13.47 -16.85 -43.45
N ARG A 595 -13.25 -18.19 -43.56
CA ARG A 595 -11.94 -18.82 -43.45
C ARG A 595 -10.90 -18.27 -44.41
N PHE A 596 -11.32 -17.95 -45.66
CA PHE A 596 -10.41 -17.36 -46.65
C PHE A 596 -9.88 -15.99 -46.18
N LYS A 597 -10.78 -15.11 -45.71
CA LYS A 597 -10.40 -13.80 -45.19
C LYS A 597 -9.56 -13.91 -43.91
N LEU A 598 -9.80 -14.91 -43.07
CA LEU A 598 -8.97 -15.21 -41.89
C LEU A 598 -7.50 -15.45 -42.29
N HIS A 599 -7.27 -16.31 -43.31
CA HIS A 599 -5.91 -16.56 -43.81
C HIS A 599 -5.28 -15.32 -44.44
N GLU A 600 -6.03 -14.59 -45.28
CA GLU A 600 -5.55 -13.41 -45.97
C GLU A 600 -5.09 -12.31 -45.03
N ILE A 601 -5.94 -11.96 -44.05
CA ILE A 601 -5.66 -10.93 -43.05
C ILE A 601 -4.50 -11.36 -42.15
N THR A 602 -4.49 -12.61 -41.68
CA THR A 602 -3.40 -13.14 -40.84
C THR A 602 -2.06 -13.05 -41.56
N HIS A 603 -1.98 -13.44 -42.80
CA HIS A 603 -0.73 -13.37 -43.57
C HIS A 603 -0.26 -11.93 -43.81
N TYR A 604 -1.18 -10.98 -43.97
CA TYR A 604 -0.86 -9.56 -44.06
C TYR A 604 -0.37 -9.03 -42.71
N LEU A 605 -1.02 -9.44 -41.60
CA LEU A 605 -0.66 -9.04 -40.24
C LEU A 605 0.73 -9.58 -39.87
N GLN A 606 1.07 -10.84 -40.21
CA GLN A 606 2.40 -11.42 -39.96
C GLN A 606 3.52 -10.62 -40.63
N LYS A 607 3.29 -10.09 -41.83
CA LYS A 607 4.28 -9.28 -42.56
C LYS A 607 4.45 -7.89 -41.99
N LYS A 608 3.36 -7.28 -41.54
CA LYS A 608 3.32 -5.88 -41.15
C LYS A 608 3.42 -5.68 -39.63
N GLU A 609 3.18 -6.75 -38.87
CA GLU A 609 3.15 -6.82 -37.40
C GLU A 609 2.08 -5.95 -36.73
N THR A 610 1.62 -4.89 -37.41
CA THR A 610 0.55 -4.02 -36.94
C THR A 610 -0.21 -3.51 -38.17
N ILE A 611 -1.55 -3.62 -38.15
CA ILE A 611 -2.45 -3.12 -39.19
C ILE A 611 -3.50 -2.21 -38.57
N THR A 612 -3.91 -1.19 -39.33
CA THR A 612 -4.98 -0.27 -38.92
C THR A 612 -6.35 -0.89 -39.19
N GLY A 613 -7.40 -0.35 -38.58
CA GLY A 613 -8.77 -0.77 -38.81
C GLY A 613 -9.21 -0.58 -40.27
N ASP A 614 -8.78 0.50 -40.93
CA ASP A 614 -9.06 0.75 -42.33
C ASP A 614 -8.45 -0.30 -43.25
N GLU A 615 -7.19 -0.68 -43.00
CA GLU A 615 -6.51 -1.74 -43.74
C GLU A 615 -7.20 -3.10 -43.55
N PHE A 616 -7.55 -3.41 -42.30
CA PHE A 616 -8.30 -4.60 -41.95
C PHE A 616 -9.65 -4.64 -42.69
N MET A 617 -10.44 -3.57 -42.61
CA MET A 617 -11.75 -3.51 -43.27
C MET A 617 -11.65 -3.54 -44.79
N ASN A 618 -10.63 -2.89 -45.39
CA ASN A 618 -10.38 -2.95 -46.82
C ASN A 618 -10.12 -4.38 -47.31
N ILE A 619 -9.37 -5.18 -46.54
CA ILE A 619 -9.12 -6.59 -46.87
C ILE A 619 -10.39 -7.41 -46.65
N LEU A 620 -11.09 -7.21 -45.54
CA LEU A 620 -12.29 -7.96 -45.17
C LEU A 620 -13.43 -7.77 -46.19
N THR A 621 -13.65 -6.52 -46.64
CA THR A 621 -14.78 -6.15 -47.50
C THR A 621 -14.47 -6.21 -48.98
N ARG A 622 -13.20 -6.42 -49.38
CA ARG A 622 -12.80 -6.52 -50.77
C ARG A 622 -13.53 -7.66 -51.46
N ASP A 623 -14.18 -7.37 -52.56
CA ASP A 623 -14.94 -8.34 -53.34
C ASP A 623 -14.02 -9.18 -54.26
N ASP A 624 -13.48 -10.23 -53.67
CA ASP A 624 -12.62 -11.21 -54.39
C ASP A 624 -13.42 -12.45 -54.82
N GLY A 625 -14.74 -12.38 -54.87
CA GLY A 625 -15.63 -13.53 -55.04
C GLY A 625 -15.91 -14.32 -53.76
N PHE A 626 -15.31 -13.91 -52.64
CA PHE A 626 -15.52 -14.45 -51.31
C PHE A 626 -16.03 -13.34 -50.38
N ALA A 627 -17.26 -12.86 -50.62
CA ALA A 627 -17.90 -11.86 -49.76
C ALA A 627 -18.03 -12.38 -48.31
N PRO A 628 -17.76 -11.53 -47.30
CA PRO A 628 -17.94 -11.92 -45.87
C PRO A 628 -19.37 -12.40 -45.63
N GLN A 629 -19.51 -13.56 -45.02
CA GLN A 629 -20.82 -14.15 -44.71
C GLN A 629 -21.17 -13.92 -43.23
N MET A 630 -22.22 -13.16 -43.00
CA MET A 630 -22.80 -13.03 -41.68
C MET A 630 -23.43 -14.37 -41.24
N PRO A 631 -23.28 -14.81 -39.97
CA PRO A 631 -24.00 -15.97 -39.50
C PRO A 631 -25.51 -15.74 -39.62
N LYS A 632 -26.24 -16.77 -40.06
CA LYS A 632 -27.70 -16.69 -40.13
C LYS A 632 -28.24 -16.51 -38.71
N PRO A 633 -29.22 -15.60 -38.51
CA PRO A 633 -29.87 -15.52 -37.20
C PRO A 633 -30.49 -16.87 -36.87
N GLN A 634 -30.10 -17.44 -35.73
CA GLN A 634 -30.80 -18.60 -35.17
C GLN A 634 -32.22 -18.15 -34.81
N GLN A 635 -33.22 -18.83 -35.36
CA GLN A 635 -34.64 -18.59 -35.11
C GLN A 635 -35.02 -18.99 -33.69
#